data_3088788e8505517aa635635ca9e033cc
#
_entry.id   3088788e8505517aa635635ca9e033cc
#
_cell.length_a   1.000
_cell.length_b   1.000
_cell.length_c   1.000
_cell.angle_alpha   90.00
_cell.angle_beta   90.00
_cell.angle_gamma   90.00
#
_symmetry.space_group_name_H-M   'P 1'
#
loop_
_entity.id
_entity.type
_entity.pdbx_description
1 polymer ?
#
loop_
_entity_poly.entity_id
_entity_poly.type
_entity_poly.pdbx_seq_one_letter_code
_entity_poly.pdbx_strand_id
1 'polypeptide(L)'
;MVQFAPEELASLKEKLRTRSHLLDGLRKRCDYLIEAGLRIPDRGVATWGHYFACPDDGAHLRYDYKSDRDYICPVCGKAFNGEPYYGAWWRITNSVNTGTAYCGALLWTLGGEDKYRLLSARILLEYAENYPNYEEHGDIPYNNKGRMNSQTLDEATSMDSLARAYDMLKDTLPPTERKLIEENLLVPGAELLIKNRTNQIHNHEVLIGSALGIIGLVLGRYDYVDHAVNSKYGLIYQLEHAVLDDWLWFEATFHYHFFALEAFMSYEKMALGTRYSLLGRPEYRQMYLMPLKLLQADYSLPRLGDGGSACIFAQLAGHYEFMYRVYGDREFAAMLNRIYEKHPRDMLGALLYGKETIEPAELELDDYHDSEGSGLTVMRGSDKTQYLLFRHGRYGGEHDHYDKLSLHYSVNGTQVMPDLGTVPYGSPKHYRYFKNTFTHNTVCINTQNQPPCNGETLRFEKHAGETLIECRADWTKPASTPDSYYIKQWDDEAYAGVRFERTVLFTDEFFLEAFRVRGARGRQVDWIIHPKGRCEEAAADKEALTLAGSPPTEYFSNARGWRTDKPVISAWINEEGRFSVCSVCSAPSVSIYAEAPDNPAENDLTYYIRRVPSAGDDVVFAALFRMGTERDELTLDEAVTDGGKVSIRFTLNGKTYRREYTVGEN
;
A
#
# COMPACT_ATOMS: atom_id res chain seq x y z
N MET A 1 -2.53 35.43 -2.35
CA MET A 1 -2.57 33.99 -2.74
C MET A 1 -1.17 33.43 -2.58
N VAL A 2 -1.05 32.28 -1.95
CA VAL A 2 0.23 31.59 -1.70
C VAL A 2 0.50 30.55 -2.79
N GLN A 3 -0.54 29.84 -3.22
CA GLN A 3 -0.42 28.68 -4.11
C GLN A 3 0.15 28.99 -5.50
N PHE A 4 -0.15 30.16 -6.09
CA PHE A 4 0.33 30.58 -7.41
C PHE A 4 0.91 31.98 -7.38
N ALA A 5 2.08 32.15 -7.95
CA ALA A 5 2.62 33.48 -8.23
C ALA A 5 1.78 34.18 -9.33
N PRO A 6 1.64 35.52 -9.33
CA PRO A 6 0.82 36.23 -10.32
C PRO A 6 1.21 35.94 -11.77
N GLU A 7 2.50 35.86 -12.07
CA GLU A 7 3.02 35.56 -13.41
C GLU A 7 2.73 34.12 -13.85
N GLU A 8 2.88 33.18 -12.91
CA GLU A 8 2.54 31.77 -13.15
C GLU A 8 1.06 31.62 -13.42
N LEU A 9 0.19 32.25 -12.62
CA LEU A 9 -1.24 32.24 -12.83
C LEU A 9 -1.65 32.81 -14.19
N ALA A 10 -1.02 33.90 -14.62
CA ALA A 10 -1.27 34.50 -15.94
C ALA A 10 -0.91 33.52 -17.07
N SER A 11 0.24 32.84 -16.97
CA SER A 11 0.68 31.80 -17.91
C SER A 11 -0.29 30.61 -17.94
N LEU A 12 -0.73 30.14 -16.78
CA LEU A 12 -1.70 29.03 -16.70
C LEU A 12 -3.04 29.37 -17.34
N LYS A 13 -3.57 30.57 -17.12
CA LYS A 13 -4.79 31.05 -17.77
C LYS A 13 -4.68 31.10 -19.28
N GLU A 14 -3.52 31.53 -19.81
CA GLU A 14 -3.29 31.56 -21.24
C GLU A 14 -3.27 30.15 -21.83
N LYS A 15 -2.54 29.20 -21.21
CA LYS A 15 -2.49 27.80 -21.64
C LYS A 15 -3.86 27.12 -21.60
N LEU A 16 -4.72 27.50 -20.64
CA LEU A 16 -6.07 26.94 -20.49
C LEU A 16 -7.05 27.44 -21.55
N ARG A 17 -6.78 28.52 -22.29
CA ARG A 17 -7.64 28.96 -23.37
C ARG A 17 -7.85 27.90 -24.46
N THR A 18 -6.82 27.11 -24.73
CA THR A 18 -6.86 26.02 -25.73
C THR A 18 -7.06 24.64 -25.08
N ARG A 19 -7.01 24.53 -23.76
CA ARG A 19 -7.08 23.26 -23.00
C ARG A 19 -8.15 23.31 -21.90
N SER A 20 -9.25 24.03 -22.12
CA SER A 20 -10.32 24.22 -21.10
C SER A 20 -10.98 22.91 -20.65
N HIS A 21 -10.93 21.85 -21.48
CA HIS A 21 -11.42 20.51 -21.15
C HIS A 21 -10.71 19.90 -19.94
N LEU A 22 -9.48 20.30 -19.61
CA LEU A 22 -8.76 19.86 -18.40
C LEU A 22 -9.50 20.23 -17.11
N LEU A 23 -10.38 21.20 -17.16
CA LEU A 23 -11.21 21.63 -16.03
C LEU A 23 -12.56 20.90 -15.95
N ASP A 24 -12.93 20.08 -16.95
CA ASP A 24 -14.28 19.51 -17.04
C ASP A 24 -14.61 18.54 -15.89
N GLY A 25 -13.61 17.79 -15.41
CA GLY A 25 -13.77 16.94 -14.23
C GLY A 25 -14.12 17.76 -12.97
N LEU A 26 -13.45 18.91 -12.79
CA LEU A 26 -13.74 19.82 -11.67
C LEU A 26 -15.12 20.47 -11.84
N ARG A 27 -15.48 20.90 -13.07
CA ARG A 27 -16.79 21.47 -13.37
C ARG A 27 -17.90 20.48 -13.05
N LYS A 28 -17.79 19.24 -13.54
CA LYS A 28 -18.76 18.18 -13.28
C LYS A 28 -18.98 17.95 -11.78
N ARG A 29 -17.90 17.93 -10.99
CA ARG A 29 -17.98 17.80 -9.53
C ARG A 29 -18.70 18.97 -8.88
N CYS A 30 -18.33 20.20 -9.24
CA CYS A 30 -18.95 21.41 -8.67
C CYS A 30 -20.40 21.57 -9.10
N ASP A 31 -20.71 21.37 -10.37
CA ASP A 31 -22.08 21.46 -10.91
C ASP A 31 -23.01 20.43 -10.27
N TYR A 32 -22.50 19.21 -10.00
CA TYR A 32 -23.25 18.20 -9.26
C TYR A 32 -23.65 18.69 -7.85
N LEU A 33 -22.74 19.33 -7.09
CA LEU A 33 -23.07 19.86 -5.77
C LEU A 33 -24.03 21.06 -5.84
N ILE A 34 -23.89 21.92 -6.84
CA ILE A 34 -24.82 23.04 -7.07
C ILE A 34 -26.23 22.49 -7.29
N GLU A 35 -26.38 21.45 -8.12
CA GLU A 35 -27.66 20.81 -8.42
C GLU A 35 -28.22 20.02 -7.22
N ALA A 36 -27.36 19.24 -6.53
CA ALA A 36 -27.76 18.40 -5.41
C ALA A 36 -28.19 19.20 -4.16
N GLY A 37 -27.69 20.42 -4.04
CA GLY A 37 -27.81 21.23 -2.82
C GLY A 37 -26.77 20.84 -1.77
N LEU A 38 -26.16 21.82 -1.14
CA LEU A 38 -25.10 21.61 -0.14
C LEU A 38 -25.67 20.95 1.13
N ARG A 39 -24.98 19.94 1.63
CA ARG A 39 -25.29 19.22 2.87
C ARG A 39 -24.12 19.35 3.83
N ILE A 40 -24.26 20.18 4.86
CA ILE A 40 -23.30 20.35 5.94
C ILE A 40 -24.02 20.04 7.25
N PRO A 41 -23.48 19.20 8.13
CA PRO A 41 -24.12 18.88 9.40
C PRO A 41 -24.02 20.05 10.37
N ASP A 42 -25.00 20.20 11.25
CA ASP A 42 -25.03 21.22 12.32
C ASP A 42 -24.23 20.83 13.56
N ARG A 43 -23.74 19.59 13.62
CA ARG A 43 -22.95 19.00 14.71
C ARG A 43 -21.96 17.98 14.17
N GLY A 44 -20.98 17.59 14.99
CA GLY A 44 -20.05 16.52 14.69
C GLY A 44 -20.75 15.15 14.72
N VAL A 45 -20.97 14.52 13.57
CA VAL A 45 -21.68 13.24 13.41
C VAL A 45 -20.88 12.18 12.66
N ALA A 46 -19.74 12.56 12.06
CA ALA A 46 -18.95 11.65 11.25
C ALA A 46 -18.31 10.55 12.13
N THR A 47 -18.32 9.31 11.63
CA THR A 47 -17.57 8.20 12.20
C THR A 47 -16.44 7.81 11.25
N TRP A 48 -15.71 6.73 11.57
CA TRP A 48 -14.60 6.27 10.76
C TRP A 48 -15.05 5.85 9.35
N GLY A 49 -14.45 6.42 8.32
CA GLY A 49 -14.88 6.21 6.92
C GLY A 49 -14.82 4.76 6.45
N HIS A 50 -13.92 3.94 7.02
CA HIS A 50 -13.80 2.53 6.68
C HIS A 50 -14.99 1.67 7.13
N TYR A 51 -15.85 2.17 8.00
CA TYR A 51 -17.13 1.50 8.31
C TYR A 51 -18.11 1.51 7.12
N PHE A 52 -17.84 2.30 6.07
CA PHE A 52 -18.66 2.30 4.86
C PHE A 52 -18.32 1.12 3.93
N ALA A 53 -18.31 -0.08 4.51
CA ALA A 53 -18.00 -1.34 3.83
C ALA A 53 -18.99 -2.44 4.23
N CYS A 54 -19.21 -3.38 3.33
CA CYS A 54 -20.02 -4.57 3.60
C CYS A 54 -19.30 -5.49 4.59
N PRO A 55 -19.93 -5.89 5.71
CA PRO A 55 -19.29 -6.79 6.67
C PRO A 55 -19.11 -8.22 6.12
N ASP A 56 -19.92 -8.65 5.14
CA ASP A 56 -19.92 -10.01 4.62
C ASP A 56 -18.81 -10.24 3.58
N ASP A 57 -18.65 -9.31 2.63
CA ASP A 57 -17.71 -9.45 1.50
C ASP A 57 -16.57 -8.42 1.50
N GLY A 58 -16.66 -7.37 2.32
CA GLY A 58 -15.64 -6.34 2.43
C GLY A 58 -15.70 -5.28 1.33
N ALA A 59 -16.67 -5.33 0.43
CA ALA A 59 -16.81 -4.34 -0.63
C ALA A 59 -17.24 -2.98 -0.08
N HIS A 60 -16.72 -1.90 -0.65
CA HIS A 60 -17.24 -0.56 -0.37
C HIS A 60 -18.70 -0.44 -0.75
N LEU A 61 -19.51 0.14 0.13
CA LEU A 61 -20.92 0.42 -0.14
C LEU A 61 -21.05 1.52 -1.19
N ARG A 62 -22.14 1.49 -1.96
CA ARG A 62 -22.41 2.55 -2.93
C ARG A 62 -22.72 3.85 -2.22
N TYR A 63 -21.92 4.87 -2.48
CA TYR A 63 -22.10 6.21 -1.95
C TYR A 63 -23.03 7.01 -2.85
N ASP A 64 -24.05 7.62 -2.26
CA ASP A 64 -24.89 8.63 -2.89
C ASP A 64 -24.94 9.88 -2.01
N TYR A 65 -24.49 11.01 -2.52
CA TYR A 65 -24.49 12.28 -1.80
C TYR A 65 -25.92 12.76 -1.47
N LYS A 66 -26.91 12.39 -2.29
CA LYS A 66 -28.32 12.80 -2.15
C LYS A 66 -29.08 11.95 -1.12
N SER A 67 -28.54 10.78 -0.74
CA SER A 67 -29.22 9.84 0.16
C SER A 67 -28.33 9.45 1.34
N ASP A 68 -28.84 9.64 2.54
CA ASP A 68 -28.23 9.27 3.83
C ASP A 68 -28.81 7.97 4.40
N ARG A 69 -29.29 7.09 3.54
CA ARG A 69 -29.88 5.79 3.89
C ARG A 69 -29.80 4.82 2.72
N ASP A 70 -30.08 3.55 3.00
CA ASP A 70 -30.10 2.45 2.02
C ASP A 70 -28.76 2.31 1.29
N TYR A 71 -27.69 2.16 2.07
CA TYR A 71 -26.32 1.98 1.57
C TYR A 71 -26.16 0.57 1.01
N ILE A 72 -26.19 0.45 -0.32
CA ILE A 72 -26.23 -0.83 -1.02
C ILE A 72 -24.83 -1.40 -1.23
N CYS A 73 -24.62 -2.67 -0.86
CA CYS A 73 -23.42 -3.40 -1.26
C CYS A 73 -23.49 -3.73 -2.76
N PRO A 74 -22.46 -3.39 -3.55
CA PRO A 74 -22.45 -3.68 -4.99
C PRO A 74 -22.29 -5.18 -5.31
N VAL A 75 -21.82 -5.99 -4.35
CA VAL A 75 -21.54 -7.42 -4.52
C VAL A 75 -22.75 -8.26 -4.10
N CYS A 76 -23.16 -8.22 -2.83
CA CYS A 76 -24.25 -9.05 -2.35
C CYS A 76 -25.64 -8.41 -2.46
N GLY A 77 -25.73 -7.13 -2.82
CA GLY A 77 -27.00 -6.39 -2.98
C GLY A 77 -27.71 -6.03 -1.67
N LYS A 78 -27.17 -6.36 -0.51
CA LYS A 78 -27.75 -6.01 0.80
C LYS A 78 -27.73 -4.51 1.04
N ALA A 79 -28.77 -3.99 1.69
CA ALA A 79 -28.87 -2.61 2.13
C ALA A 79 -28.53 -2.51 3.62
N PHE A 80 -27.71 -1.51 3.96
CA PHE A 80 -27.31 -1.19 5.33
C PHE A 80 -27.84 0.19 5.72
N ASN A 81 -28.14 0.39 6.99
CA ASN A 81 -28.71 1.64 7.51
C ASN A 81 -28.24 1.87 8.95
N GLY A 82 -28.35 3.13 9.41
CA GLY A 82 -27.99 3.52 10.78
C GLY A 82 -26.49 3.55 11.02
N GLU A 83 -26.09 3.56 12.30
CA GLU A 83 -24.66 3.51 12.65
C GLU A 83 -24.11 2.09 12.53
N PRO A 84 -22.81 1.95 12.13
CA PRO A 84 -21.85 3.04 11.91
C PRO A 84 -21.88 3.63 10.49
N TYR A 85 -22.73 3.15 9.61
CA TYR A 85 -22.76 3.52 8.19
C TYR A 85 -23.17 4.98 7.95
N TYR A 86 -24.11 5.48 8.77
CA TYR A 86 -24.57 6.87 8.68
C TYR A 86 -23.44 7.87 8.99
N GLY A 87 -22.71 7.65 10.07
CA GLY A 87 -21.57 8.49 10.41
C GLY A 87 -20.43 8.38 9.38
N ALA A 88 -20.18 7.16 8.85
CA ALA A 88 -19.19 6.97 7.78
C ALA A 88 -19.61 7.65 6.47
N TRP A 89 -20.90 7.69 6.14
CA TRP A 89 -21.44 8.47 5.03
C TRP A 89 -21.18 9.98 5.22
N TRP A 90 -21.36 10.51 6.46
CA TRP A 90 -21.03 11.91 6.78
C TRP A 90 -19.55 12.23 6.63
N ARG A 91 -18.68 11.29 7.02
CA ARG A 91 -17.22 11.46 6.79
C ARG A 91 -16.93 11.62 5.30
N ILE A 92 -17.51 10.76 4.45
CA ILE A 92 -17.35 10.84 2.99
C ILE A 92 -17.95 12.16 2.47
N THR A 93 -19.13 12.55 2.95
CA THR A 93 -19.82 13.79 2.57
C THR A 93 -18.98 15.03 2.92
N ASN A 94 -18.37 15.08 4.11
CA ASN A 94 -17.44 16.16 4.49
C ASN A 94 -16.25 16.22 3.53
N SER A 95 -15.66 15.08 3.17
CA SER A 95 -14.56 15.02 2.18
C SER A 95 -14.99 15.48 0.78
N VAL A 96 -16.23 15.16 0.36
CA VAL A 96 -16.80 15.66 -0.90
C VAL A 96 -16.97 17.18 -0.84
N ASN A 97 -17.51 17.72 0.22
CA ASN A 97 -17.73 19.15 0.39
C ASN A 97 -16.42 19.94 0.39
N THR A 98 -15.47 19.57 1.26
CA THR A 98 -14.21 20.27 1.41
C THR A 98 -13.35 20.20 0.15
N GLY A 99 -13.27 19.02 -0.48
CA GLY A 99 -12.61 18.86 -1.77
C GLY A 99 -13.31 19.65 -2.89
N THR A 100 -14.65 19.82 -2.84
CA THR A 100 -15.37 20.64 -3.82
C THR A 100 -15.16 22.14 -3.56
N ALA A 101 -14.97 22.57 -2.32
CA ALA A 101 -14.57 23.95 -2.03
C ALA A 101 -13.22 24.29 -2.70
N TYR A 102 -12.24 23.40 -2.60
CA TYR A 102 -10.94 23.55 -3.30
C TYR A 102 -11.13 23.55 -4.83
N CYS A 103 -11.88 22.60 -5.39
CA CYS A 103 -12.16 22.53 -6.84
C CYS A 103 -12.84 23.79 -7.35
N GLY A 104 -13.83 24.32 -6.65
CA GLY A 104 -14.55 25.52 -7.01
C GLY A 104 -13.67 26.79 -6.97
N ALA A 105 -12.84 26.91 -5.94
CA ALA A 105 -11.87 27.99 -5.82
C ALA A 105 -10.84 27.94 -6.96
N LEU A 106 -10.35 26.77 -7.30
CA LEU A 106 -9.42 26.56 -8.41
C LEU A 106 -10.06 26.87 -9.78
N LEU A 107 -11.30 26.40 -10.03
CA LEU A 107 -12.05 26.72 -11.24
C LEU A 107 -12.23 28.23 -11.42
N TRP A 108 -12.63 28.93 -10.37
CA TRP A 108 -12.75 30.39 -10.41
C TRP A 108 -11.41 31.07 -10.65
N THR A 109 -10.38 30.65 -9.96
CA THR A 109 -9.03 31.23 -10.07
C THR A 109 -8.48 31.08 -11.49
N LEU A 110 -8.71 29.95 -12.14
CA LEU A 110 -8.22 29.65 -13.49
C LEU A 110 -9.17 30.09 -14.59
N GLY A 111 -10.49 29.86 -14.43
CA GLY A 111 -11.52 30.07 -15.46
C GLY A 111 -12.38 31.32 -15.27
N GLY A 112 -12.44 31.90 -14.06
CA GLY A 112 -13.19 33.13 -13.76
C GLY A 112 -14.71 32.94 -13.63
N GLU A 113 -15.24 31.72 -13.58
CA GLU A 113 -16.67 31.45 -13.49
C GLU A 113 -17.20 31.67 -12.08
N ASP A 114 -17.98 32.75 -11.87
CA ASP A 114 -18.41 33.24 -10.55
C ASP A 114 -19.27 32.23 -9.77
N LYS A 115 -20.04 31.37 -10.45
CA LYS A 115 -20.83 30.31 -9.78
C LYS A 115 -19.98 29.38 -8.92
N TYR A 116 -18.73 29.09 -9.33
CA TYR A 116 -17.84 28.23 -8.58
C TYR A 116 -17.17 28.95 -7.41
N ARG A 117 -16.90 30.27 -7.55
CA ARG A 117 -16.49 31.12 -6.44
C ARG A 117 -17.55 31.15 -5.35
N LEU A 118 -18.82 31.35 -5.75
CA LEU A 118 -19.95 31.39 -4.83
C LEU A 118 -20.17 30.05 -4.12
N LEU A 119 -20.08 28.93 -4.84
CA LEU A 119 -20.15 27.60 -4.22
C LEU A 119 -19.05 27.40 -3.17
N SER A 120 -17.81 27.71 -3.54
CA SER A 120 -16.65 27.55 -2.65
C SER A 120 -16.73 28.45 -1.42
N ALA A 121 -17.10 29.74 -1.61
CA ALA A 121 -17.31 30.68 -0.53
C ALA A 121 -18.43 30.21 0.41
N ARG A 122 -19.53 29.71 -0.13
CA ARG A 122 -20.65 29.19 0.65
C ARG A 122 -20.22 27.99 1.51
N ILE A 123 -19.47 27.04 0.96
CA ILE A 123 -18.95 25.89 1.72
C ILE A 123 -18.07 26.36 2.89
N LEU A 124 -17.13 27.30 2.64
CA LEU A 124 -16.26 27.86 3.67
C LEU A 124 -17.07 28.54 4.78
N LEU A 125 -18.08 29.33 4.42
CA LEU A 125 -18.90 30.07 5.39
C LEU A 125 -19.78 29.13 6.23
N GLU A 126 -20.48 28.18 5.59
CA GLU A 126 -21.33 27.23 6.32
C GLU A 126 -20.50 26.35 7.29
N TYR A 127 -19.28 25.93 6.91
CA TYR A 127 -18.41 25.28 7.87
C TYR A 127 -17.92 26.22 8.97
N ALA A 128 -17.58 27.47 8.66
CA ALA A 128 -17.16 28.46 9.68
C ALA A 128 -18.29 28.80 10.68
N GLU A 129 -19.55 28.76 10.26
CA GLU A 129 -20.71 28.93 11.13
C GLU A 129 -20.95 27.73 12.06
N ASN A 130 -20.74 26.52 11.56
CA ASN A 130 -21.08 25.28 12.29
C ASN A 130 -19.91 24.71 13.09
N TYR A 131 -18.66 24.87 12.65
CA TYR A 131 -17.48 24.25 13.25
C TYR A 131 -17.29 24.52 14.74
N PRO A 132 -17.59 25.74 15.27
CA PRO A 132 -17.52 25.98 16.71
C PRO A 132 -18.49 25.11 17.54
N ASN A 133 -19.57 24.61 16.92
CA ASN A 133 -20.58 23.77 17.57
C ASN A 133 -20.24 22.28 17.52
N TYR A 134 -19.20 21.88 16.75
CA TYR A 134 -18.79 20.49 16.66
C TYR A 134 -17.99 20.11 17.89
N GLU A 135 -18.47 19.09 18.61
CA GLU A 135 -17.75 18.52 19.73
C GLU A 135 -16.57 17.64 19.22
N GLU A 136 -15.49 17.63 20.00
CA GLU A 136 -14.38 16.70 19.73
C GLU A 136 -14.84 15.26 19.99
N HIS A 137 -14.78 14.41 18.96
CA HIS A 137 -15.24 13.03 19.02
C HIS A 137 -14.34 12.08 18.23
N GLY A 138 -14.47 10.78 18.51
CA GLY A 138 -13.72 9.70 17.87
C GLY A 138 -13.47 8.59 18.87
N ASP A 139 -13.47 7.36 18.37
CA ASP A 139 -13.39 6.13 19.15
C ASP A 139 -12.27 5.18 18.70
N ILE A 140 -11.45 5.62 17.71
CA ILE A 140 -10.37 4.80 17.16
C ILE A 140 -9.18 4.84 18.12
N PRO A 141 -8.72 3.70 18.66
CA PRO A 141 -7.78 3.66 19.79
C PRO A 141 -6.43 4.33 19.55
N TYR A 142 -5.94 4.36 18.32
CA TYR A 142 -4.62 4.88 17.95
C TYR A 142 -4.68 6.23 17.24
N ASN A 143 -5.87 6.82 17.08
CA ASN A 143 -6.09 8.11 16.46
C ASN A 143 -6.68 9.09 17.46
N ASN A 144 -6.19 10.31 17.41
CA ASN A 144 -6.76 11.37 18.19
C ASN A 144 -8.03 11.91 17.53
N LYS A 145 -8.85 12.60 18.31
CA LYS A 145 -10.17 13.07 17.94
C LYS A 145 -10.13 14.18 16.90
N GLY A 146 -11.21 14.29 16.14
CA GLY A 146 -11.52 15.43 15.30
C GLY A 146 -12.80 16.13 15.73
N ARG A 147 -13.26 17.12 14.97
CA ARG A 147 -14.55 17.82 15.15
C ARG A 147 -15.48 17.60 13.96
N MET A 148 -15.02 17.95 12.77
CA MET A 148 -15.74 17.69 11.51
C MET A 148 -15.75 16.19 11.22
N ASN A 149 -14.64 15.51 11.50
CA ASN A 149 -14.43 14.08 11.33
C ASN A 149 -14.10 13.43 12.67
N SER A 150 -14.13 12.09 12.73
CA SER A 150 -13.89 11.33 13.96
C SER A 150 -12.42 11.07 14.28
N GLN A 151 -11.52 11.47 13.40
CA GLN A 151 -10.06 11.32 13.59
C GLN A 151 -9.29 12.52 13.05
N THR A 152 -8.15 12.82 13.66
CA THR A 152 -7.31 13.97 13.32
C THR A 152 -6.77 13.90 11.90
N LEU A 153 -6.50 12.69 11.38
CA LEU A 153 -6.09 12.46 9.99
C LEU A 153 -7.11 13.01 8.98
N ASP A 154 -8.39 12.64 9.15
CA ASP A 154 -9.47 13.09 8.25
C ASP A 154 -9.76 14.59 8.42
N GLU A 155 -9.62 15.07 9.65
CA GLU A 155 -9.70 16.50 9.96
C GLU A 155 -8.62 17.30 9.22
N ALA A 156 -7.36 16.83 9.26
CA ALA A 156 -6.24 17.44 8.56
C ALA A 156 -6.48 17.50 7.04
N THR A 157 -6.95 16.41 6.43
CA THR A 157 -7.27 16.36 5.00
C THR A 157 -8.35 17.36 4.62
N SER A 158 -9.36 17.52 5.46
CA SER A 158 -10.44 18.51 5.27
C SER A 158 -9.91 19.92 5.39
N MET A 159 -9.08 20.20 6.40
CA MET A 159 -8.49 21.53 6.65
C MET A 159 -7.50 21.93 5.55
N ASP A 160 -6.69 21.01 5.00
CA ASP A 160 -5.86 21.27 3.82
C ASP A 160 -6.71 21.85 2.67
N SER A 161 -7.78 21.13 2.31
CA SER A 161 -8.66 21.54 1.21
C SER A 161 -9.33 22.91 1.47
N LEU A 162 -9.80 23.16 2.69
CA LEU A 162 -10.45 24.40 3.06
C LEU A 162 -9.45 25.58 3.10
N ALA A 163 -8.26 25.37 3.63
CA ALA A 163 -7.22 26.42 3.69
C ALA A 163 -6.78 26.84 2.27
N ARG A 164 -6.61 25.89 1.36
CA ARG A 164 -6.29 26.19 -0.05
C ARG A 164 -7.42 26.90 -0.77
N ALA A 165 -8.67 26.49 -0.53
CA ALA A 165 -9.83 27.18 -1.07
C ALA A 165 -9.88 28.63 -0.59
N TYR A 166 -9.65 28.83 0.72
CA TYR A 166 -9.60 30.16 1.32
C TYR A 166 -8.46 31.02 0.74
N ASP A 167 -7.25 30.47 0.56
CA ASP A 167 -6.13 31.20 -0.04
C ASP A 167 -6.48 31.79 -1.40
N MET A 168 -7.20 31.05 -2.24
CA MET A 168 -7.61 31.49 -3.56
C MET A 168 -8.74 32.54 -3.54
N LEU A 169 -9.61 32.52 -2.51
CA LEU A 169 -10.81 33.35 -2.45
C LEU A 169 -10.69 34.57 -1.53
N LYS A 170 -9.79 34.58 -0.56
CA LYS A 170 -9.72 35.56 0.54
C LYS A 170 -9.79 37.05 0.10
N ASP A 171 -9.16 37.36 -1.05
CA ASP A 171 -9.13 38.73 -1.56
C ASP A 171 -10.47 39.15 -2.22
N THR A 172 -11.40 38.22 -2.43
CA THR A 172 -12.73 38.44 -2.99
C THR A 172 -13.83 38.48 -1.94
N LEU A 173 -13.52 38.07 -0.71
CA LEU A 173 -14.46 37.99 0.39
C LEU A 173 -14.54 39.31 1.15
N PRO A 174 -15.73 39.74 1.64
CA PRO A 174 -15.85 40.84 2.58
C PRO A 174 -15.00 40.64 3.86
N PRO A 175 -14.51 41.68 4.49
CA PRO A 175 -13.69 41.57 5.72
C PRO A 175 -14.37 40.77 6.85
N THR A 176 -15.68 40.86 6.96
CA THR A 176 -16.47 40.12 7.97
C THR A 176 -16.49 38.62 7.69
N GLU A 177 -16.62 38.20 6.45
CA GLU A 177 -16.60 36.80 6.04
C GLU A 177 -15.20 36.20 6.17
N ARG A 178 -14.14 36.97 5.80
CA ARG A 178 -12.76 36.56 6.05
C ARG A 178 -12.51 36.30 7.52
N LYS A 179 -12.90 37.24 8.36
CA LYS A 179 -12.75 37.14 9.82
C LYS A 179 -13.49 35.90 10.36
N LEU A 180 -14.71 35.65 9.90
CA LEU A 180 -15.50 34.48 10.30
C LEU A 180 -14.77 33.17 9.96
N ILE A 181 -14.26 33.04 8.71
CA ILE A 181 -13.54 31.82 8.26
C ILE A 181 -12.23 31.65 9.06
N GLU A 182 -11.47 32.72 9.25
CA GLU A 182 -10.21 32.66 9.99
C GLU A 182 -10.42 32.29 11.45
N GLU A 183 -11.32 33.00 12.17
CA GLU A 183 -11.48 32.85 13.63
C GLU A 183 -12.32 31.62 14.03
N ASN A 184 -13.26 31.17 13.19
CA ASN A 184 -14.17 30.07 13.53
C ASN A 184 -13.82 28.75 12.88
N LEU A 185 -12.98 28.74 11.82
CA LEU A 185 -12.67 27.52 11.10
C LEU A 185 -11.16 27.23 11.04
N LEU A 186 -10.36 28.11 10.43
CA LEU A 186 -8.95 27.80 10.17
C LEU A 186 -8.08 27.84 11.42
N VAL A 187 -8.21 28.86 12.28
CA VAL A 187 -7.45 28.96 13.55
C VAL A 187 -7.87 27.82 14.50
N PRO A 188 -9.17 27.61 14.80
CA PRO A 188 -9.56 26.48 15.64
C PRO A 188 -9.18 25.11 15.07
N GLY A 189 -9.21 24.96 13.74
CA GLY A 189 -8.73 23.76 13.06
C GLY A 189 -7.23 23.53 13.29
N ALA A 190 -6.40 24.55 13.13
CA ALA A 190 -4.96 24.48 13.40
C ALA A 190 -4.67 24.11 14.87
N GLU A 191 -5.38 24.75 15.81
CA GLU A 191 -5.23 24.46 17.25
C GLU A 191 -5.68 23.05 17.61
N LEU A 192 -6.74 22.54 16.98
CA LEU A 192 -7.17 21.16 17.12
C LEU A 192 -6.10 20.18 16.61
N LEU A 193 -5.51 20.45 15.44
CA LEU A 193 -4.44 19.63 14.87
C LEU A 193 -3.22 19.60 15.77
N ILE A 194 -2.82 20.74 16.38
CA ILE A 194 -1.71 20.80 17.34
C ILE A 194 -2.04 19.98 18.60
N LYS A 195 -3.25 20.17 19.15
CA LYS A 195 -3.70 19.50 20.38
C LYS A 195 -3.78 17.99 20.24
N ASN A 196 -4.27 17.51 19.09
CA ASN A 196 -4.61 16.12 18.85
C ASN A 196 -3.61 15.41 17.90
N ARG A 197 -2.34 15.79 17.94
CA ARG A 197 -1.27 15.05 17.25
C ARG A 197 -1.12 13.64 17.83
N THR A 198 -0.76 12.68 16.96
CA THR A 198 -0.55 11.29 17.38
C THR A 198 0.80 11.08 18.06
N ASN A 199 1.75 12.00 17.87
CA ASN A 199 3.10 12.00 18.48
C ASN A 199 3.88 10.72 18.25
N GLN A 200 3.99 10.32 17.01
CA GLN A 200 4.68 9.11 16.54
C GLN A 200 5.26 9.33 15.13
N ILE A 201 6.12 8.43 14.65
CA ILE A 201 6.39 8.35 13.22
C ILE A 201 5.19 7.67 12.56
N HIS A 202 4.54 8.34 11.62
CA HIS A 202 3.33 7.82 10.97
C HIS A 202 2.89 8.72 9.80
N ASN A 203 2.24 8.15 8.78
CA ASN A 203 1.61 8.93 7.72
C ASN A 203 0.62 9.97 8.28
N HIS A 204 -0.11 9.67 9.36
CA HIS A 204 -1.03 10.61 10.01
C HIS A 204 -0.33 11.91 10.44
N GLU A 205 0.87 11.82 11.02
CA GLU A 205 1.64 13.00 11.41
C GLU A 205 2.08 13.83 10.20
N VAL A 206 2.36 13.18 9.06
CA VAL A 206 2.67 13.90 7.81
C VAL A 206 1.47 14.69 7.33
N LEU A 207 0.26 14.10 7.33
CA LEU A 207 -0.96 14.81 6.92
C LEU A 207 -1.29 15.94 7.90
N ILE A 208 -1.18 15.72 9.21
CA ILE A 208 -1.41 16.72 10.25
C ILE A 208 -0.41 17.88 10.09
N GLY A 209 0.87 17.57 9.95
CA GLY A 209 1.92 18.57 9.73
C GLY A 209 1.74 19.34 8.42
N SER A 210 1.36 18.66 7.34
CA SER A 210 1.06 19.29 6.06
C SER A 210 -0.07 20.29 6.17
N ALA A 211 -1.22 19.89 6.70
CA ALA A 211 -2.39 20.78 6.85
C ALA A 211 -2.10 21.96 7.76
N LEU A 212 -1.44 21.73 8.91
CA LEU A 212 -1.06 22.79 9.85
C LEU A 212 -0.10 23.80 9.19
N GLY A 213 0.91 23.31 8.45
CA GLY A 213 1.85 24.15 7.73
C GLY A 213 1.16 24.99 6.63
N ILE A 214 0.22 24.40 5.90
CA ILE A 214 -0.58 25.07 4.87
C ILE A 214 -1.44 26.17 5.49
N ILE A 215 -2.17 25.88 6.58
CA ILE A 215 -2.95 26.92 7.32
C ILE A 215 -2.02 28.05 7.76
N GLY A 216 -0.86 27.72 8.31
CA GLY A 216 0.13 28.73 8.75
C GLY A 216 0.61 29.63 7.61
N LEU A 217 0.94 29.07 6.45
CA LEU A 217 1.34 29.83 5.26
C LEU A 217 0.23 30.74 4.75
N VAL A 218 -1.00 30.23 4.70
CA VAL A 218 -2.19 30.93 4.18
C VAL A 218 -2.57 32.12 5.08
N LEU A 219 -2.48 31.94 6.41
CA LEU A 219 -2.79 32.97 7.42
C LEU A 219 -1.61 33.87 7.74
N GLY A 220 -0.39 33.59 7.25
CA GLY A 220 0.83 34.28 7.67
C GLY A 220 1.24 33.98 9.12
N ARG A 221 0.73 32.89 9.71
CA ARG A 221 1.03 32.43 11.07
C ARG A 221 2.25 31.46 11.01
N TYR A 222 3.43 32.08 10.95
CA TYR A 222 4.68 31.32 10.85
C TYR A 222 5.02 30.51 12.12
N ASP A 223 4.40 30.77 13.24
CA ASP A 223 4.42 29.93 14.43
C ASP A 223 3.78 28.56 14.16
N TYR A 224 2.68 28.50 13.42
CA TYR A 224 2.07 27.25 12.97
C TYR A 224 2.96 26.51 11.96
N VAL A 225 3.57 27.25 11.01
CA VAL A 225 4.49 26.65 10.03
C VAL A 225 5.71 26.06 10.73
N ASP A 226 6.31 26.81 11.68
CA ASP A 226 7.46 26.34 12.43
C ASP A 226 7.14 25.09 13.26
N HIS A 227 5.97 25.08 13.91
CA HIS A 227 5.49 23.91 14.63
C HIS A 227 5.28 22.71 13.70
N ALA A 228 4.67 22.89 12.54
CA ALA A 228 4.42 21.85 11.56
C ALA A 228 5.71 21.22 11.02
N VAL A 229 6.72 22.06 10.76
CA VAL A 229 7.96 21.64 10.08
C VAL A 229 9.03 21.17 11.05
N ASN A 230 9.29 21.95 12.12
CA ASN A 230 10.48 21.81 12.95
C ASN A 230 10.24 21.17 14.32
N SER A 231 9.00 20.95 14.75
CA SER A 231 8.73 20.30 16.04
C SER A 231 9.10 18.81 16.00
N LYS A 232 9.25 18.20 17.19
CA LYS A 232 9.30 16.73 17.28
C LYS A 232 8.05 16.13 16.61
N TYR A 233 8.23 15.12 15.78
CA TYR A 233 7.23 14.51 14.89
C TYR A 233 6.70 15.45 13.77
N GLY A 234 7.27 16.66 13.59
CA GLY A 234 6.99 17.51 12.44
C GLY A 234 7.52 16.94 11.12
N LEU A 235 7.28 17.65 10.01
CA LEU A 235 7.59 17.13 8.67
C LEU A 235 9.06 16.76 8.49
N ILE A 236 10.00 17.56 9.03
CA ILE A 236 11.44 17.23 8.99
C ILE A 236 11.73 15.97 9.82
N TYR A 237 11.17 15.89 11.02
CA TYR A 237 11.35 14.73 11.89
C TYR A 237 10.84 13.44 11.22
N GLN A 238 9.71 13.49 10.51
CA GLN A 238 9.18 12.35 9.76
C GLN A 238 10.13 11.94 8.64
N LEU A 239 10.71 12.88 7.88
CA LEU A 239 11.70 12.58 6.85
C LEU A 239 12.96 11.93 7.44
N GLU A 240 13.46 12.41 8.57
CA GLU A 240 14.70 11.93 9.21
C GLU A 240 14.55 10.60 9.96
N HIS A 241 13.33 10.21 10.39
CA HIS A 241 13.13 9.06 11.29
C HIS A 241 12.18 7.99 10.75
N ALA A 242 11.31 8.33 9.80
CA ALA A 242 10.36 7.39 9.21
C ALA A 242 10.78 6.94 7.81
N VAL A 243 11.70 7.63 7.15
CA VAL A 243 12.34 7.19 5.92
C VAL A 243 13.51 6.28 6.29
N LEU A 244 13.51 5.08 5.73
CA LEU A 244 14.54 4.06 5.99
C LEU A 244 15.84 4.39 5.24
N ASP A 245 16.92 3.69 5.57
CA ASP A 245 18.25 3.92 4.98
C ASP A 245 18.28 3.72 3.44
N ASP A 246 17.32 2.94 2.93
CA ASP A 246 17.08 2.72 1.48
C ASP A 246 16.04 3.68 0.88
N TRP A 247 15.64 4.71 1.60
CA TRP A 247 14.72 5.76 1.16
C TRP A 247 13.24 5.35 1.02
N LEU A 248 12.85 4.14 1.46
CA LEU A 248 11.44 3.78 1.55
C LEU A 248 10.82 4.24 2.87
N TRP A 249 9.52 4.47 2.83
CA TRP A 249 8.74 4.78 4.02
C TRP A 249 8.58 3.53 4.89
N PHE A 250 8.76 3.67 6.21
CA PHE A 250 8.89 2.55 7.15
C PHE A 250 7.66 1.63 7.24
N GLU A 251 6.47 2.10 6.86
CA GLU A 251 5.21 1.33 6.96
C GLU A 251 5.11 0.14 6.00
N ALA A 252 6.19 -0.17 5.29
CA ALA A 252 6.44 -1.41 4.54
C ALA A 252 5.44 -1.72 3.41
N THR A 253 4.70 -0.72 2.93
CA THR A 253 3.80 -0.82 1.77
C THR A 253 4.02 0.31 0.79
N PHE A 254 3.90 0.04 -0.51
CA PHE A 254 3.98 1.09 -1.53
C PHE A 254 2.80 2.06 -1.46
N HIS A 255 1.63 1.57 -1.06
CA HIS A 255 0.45 2.41 -0.89
C HIS A 255 0.71 3.52 0.14
N TYR A 256 1.17 3.17 1.34
CA TYR A 256 1.44 4.14 2.40
C TYR A 256 2.69 4.98 2.15
N HIS A 257 3.65 4.45 1.38
CA HIS A 257 4.76 5.25 0.88
C HIS A 257 4.28 6.45 0.04
N PHE A 258 3.42 6.21 -0.95
CA PHE A 258 2.87 7.29 -1.78
C PHE A 258 1.80 8.11 -1.05
N PHE A 259 1.10 7.54 -0.07
CA PHE A 259 0.15 8.29 0.75
C PHE A 259 0.86 9.36 1.62
N ALA A 260 1.99 9.01 2.22
CA ALA A 260 2.84 9.98 2.91
C ALA A 260 3.41 11.03 1.93
N LEU A 261 3.88 10.60 0.75
CA LEU A 261 4.40 11.49 -0.30
C LEU A 261 3.36 12.48 -0.81
N GLU A 262 2.08 12.09 -0.96
CA GLU A 262 0.99 13.01 -1.34
C GLU A 262 0.87 14.15 -0.32
N ALA A 263 0.94 13.85 0.99
CA ALA A 263 0.87 14.86 2.02
C ALA A 263 2.08 15.79 2.03
N PHE A 264 3.29 15.25 1.90
CA PHE A 264 4.51 16.06 1.73
C PHE A 264 4.43 16.98 0.50
N MET A 265 3.96 16.45 -0.63
CA MET A 265 3.80 17.21 -1.87
C MET A 265 2.72 18.28 -1.75
N SER A 266 1.62 17.99 -1.04
CA SER A 266 0.57 18.96 -0.75
C SER A 266 1.16 20.18 -0.03
N TYR A 267 1.92 19.94 1.02
CA TYR A 267 2.61 21.01 1.75
C TYR A 267 3.65 21.73 0.87
N GLU A 268 4.52 20.99 0.16
CA GLU A 268 5.61 21.57 -0.62
C GLU A 268 5.10 22.50 -1.73
N LYS A 269 3.98 22.18 -2.39
CA LYS A 269 3.34 23.05 -3.39
C LYS A 269 2.99 24.44 -2.82
N MET A 270 2.73 24.54 -1.52
CA MET A 270 2.45 25.81 -0.84
C MET A 270 3.70 26.44 -0.25
N ALA A 271 4.69 25.64 0.14
CA ALA A 271 5.93 26.11 0.76
C ALA A 271 7.03 26.48 -0.28
N LEU A 272 6.78 26.21 -1.56
CA LEU A 272 7.75 26.41 -2.63
C LEU A 272 8.32 27.84 -2.63
N GLY A 273 9.65 27.95 -2.65
CA GLY A 273 10.35 29.24 -2.60
C GLY A 273 10.41 29.91 -1.23
N THR A 274 9.84 29.30 -0.19
CA THR A 274 9.97 29.77 1.21
C THR A 274 11.15 29.09 1.92
N ARG A 275 11.56 29.62 3.06
CA ARG A 275 12.58 28.98 3.92
C ARG A 275 12.12 27.64 4.53
N TYR A 276 10.85 27.32 4.43
CA TYR A 276 10.23 26.12 4.98
C TYR A 276 10.04 25.00 3.93
N SER A 277 10.52 25.20 2.71
CA SER A 277 10.51 24.20 1.64
C SER A 277 11.33 22.97 2.03
N LEU A 278 10.83 21.79 1.70
CA LEU A 278 11.46 20.49 1.96
C LEU A 278 12.39 20.06 0.81
N LEU A 279 12.45 20.80 -0.31
CA LEU A 279 13.22 20.42 -1.49
C LEU A 279 14.73 20.24 -1.23
N GLY A 280 15.26 20.88 -0.18
CA GLY A 280 16.66 20.69 0.22
C GLY A 280 16.93 19.40 0.99
N ARG A 281 15.89 18.59 1.29
CA ARG A 281 16.02 17.34 2.03
C ARG A 281 16.24 16.19 1.07
N PRO A 282 17.37 15.46 1.19
CA PRO A 282 17.66 14.32 0.30
C PRO A 282 16.60 13.23 0.43
N GLU A 283 16.09 12.97 1.64
CA GLU A 283 15.05 11.98 1.91
C GLU A 283 13.84 12.21 1.01
N TYR A 284 13.33 13.46 0.93
CA TYR A 284 12.15 13.80 0.14
C TYR A 284 12.34 13.50 -1.36
N ARG A 285 13.50 13.80 -1.92
CA ARG A 285 13.82 13.47 -3.33
C ARG A 285 13.99 11.98 -3.54
N GLN A 286 14.73 11.32 -2.66
CA GLN A 286 15.07 9.90 -2.81
C GLN A 286 13.85 8.98 -2.64
N MET A 287 12.87 9.35 -1.82
CA MET A 287 11.59 8.64 -1.72
C MET A 287 10.86 8.51 -3.07
N TYR A 288 11.04 9.43 -4.01
CA TYR A 288 10.48 9.31 -5.35
C TYR A 288 11.33 8.47 -6.31
N LEU A 289 12.64 8.43 -6.11
CA LEU A 289 13.57 7.68 -6.96
C LEU A 289 13.61 6.20 -6.61
N MET A 290 13.55 5.87 -5.32
CA MET A 290 13.70 4.49 -4.86
C MET A 290 12.63 3.52 -5.40
N PRO A 291 11.32 3.85 -5.44
CA PRO A 291 10.31 2.97 -6.00
C PRO A 291 10.56 2.58 -7.47
N LEU A 292 11.27 3.42 -8.23
CA LEU A 292 11.61 3.14 -9.63
C LEU A 292 12.58 1.95 -9.79
N LYS A 293 13.30 1.58 -8.73
CA LYS A 293 14.17 0.41 -8.71
C LYS A 293 13.41 -0.90 -8.47
N LEU A 294 12.20 -0.83 -7.96
CA LEU A 294 11.37 -1.98 -7.53
C LEU A 294 10.25 -2.33 -8.52
N LEU A 295 10.23 -1.72 -9.70
CA LEU A 295 9.16 -1.88 -10.70
C LEU A 295 9.08 -3.30 -11.26
N GLN A 296 7.85 -3.74 -11.53
CA GLN A 296 7.54 -4.92 -12.34
C GLN A 296 7.75 -4.64 -13.85
N ALA A 297 7.57 -5.68 -14.67
CA ALA A 297 7.72 -5.60 -16.13
C ALA A 297 6.78 -4.59 -16.80
N ASP A 298 5.60 -4.39 -16.26
CA ASP A 298 4.60 -3.41 -16.73
C ASP A 298 4.80 -1.99 -16.17
N TYR A 299 5.87 -1.80 -15.38
CA TYR A 299 6.19 -0.56 -14.67
C TYR A 299 5.17 -0.19 -13.58
N SER A 300 4.50 -1.17 -13.01
CA SER A 300 3.77 -1.04 -11.76
C SER A 300 4.59 -1.52 -10.56
N LEU A 301 4.10 -1.27 -9.35
CA LEU A 301 4.59 -1.88 -8.12
C LEU A 301 3.55 -2.87 -7.59
N PRO A 302 3.95 -4.05 -7.08
CA PRO A 302 3.01 -5.02 -6.55
C PRO A 302 2.28 -4.51 -5.31
N ARG A 303 1.16 -5.15 -4.98
CA ARG A 303 0.54 -4.98 -3.66
C ARG A 303 1.47 -5.56 -2.60
N LEU A 304 1.58 -4.89 -1.47
CA LEU A 304 2.26 -5.39 -0.28
C LEU A 304 1.52 -4.87 0.96
N GLY A 305 1.39 -5.70 1.98
CA GLY A 305 0.79 -5.32 3.24
C GLY A 305 -0.60 -4.70 3.05
N ASP A 306 -0.89 -3.58 3.70
CA ASP A 306 -2.19 -2.89 3.58
C ASP A 306 -2.40 -2.16 2.24
N GLY A 307 -1.68 -2.53 1.19
CA GLY A 307 -1.96 -2.08 -0.18
C GLY A 307 -3.19 -2.76 -0.76
N GLY A 308 -4.28 -2.04 -1.00
CA GLY A 308 -5.51 -2.60 -1.59
C GLY A 308 -5.38 -2.96 -3.08
N SER A 309 -4.45 -2.34 -3.80
CA SER A 309 -4.18 -2.57 -5.22
C SER A 309 -2.69 -2.37 -5.55
N ALA A 310 -2.27 -2.81 -6.73
CA ALA A 310 -0.96 -2.44 -7.26
C ALA A 310 -0.86 -0.92 -7.46
N CYS A 311 0.33 -0.35 -7.24
CA CYS A 311 0.59 1.06 -7.53
C CYS A 311 0.86 1.24 -9.02
N ILE A 312 -0.05 1.87 -9.74
CA ILE A 312 0.05 2.15 -11.17
C ILE A 312 0.57 3.57 -11.36
N PHE A 313 1.75 3.73 -11.96
CA PHE A 313 2.41 5.03 -12.10
C PHE A 313 1.64 6.04 -12.94
N ALA A 314 0.77 5.62 -13.85
CA ALA A 314 -0.12 6.54 -14.55
C ALA A 314 -1.00 7.36 -13.58
N GLN A 315 -1.41 6.79 -12.45
CA GLN A 315 -2.15 7.48 -11.39
C GLN A 315 -1.26 8.45 -10.59
N LEU A 316 0.05 8.19 -10.56
CA LEU A 316 1.06 8.99 -9.88
C LEU A 316 1.74 10.02 -10.80
N ALA A 317 1.30 10.15 -12.05
CA ALA A 317 1.93 11.06 -13.02
C ALA A 317 2.04 12.50 -12.51
N GLY A 318 1.04 13.01 -11.78
CA GLY A 318 1.08 14.34 -11.17
C GLY A 318 2.20 14.54 -10.15
N HIS A 319 2.60 13.49 -9.42
CA HIS A 319 3.76 13.50 -8.54
C HIS A 319 5.04 13.68 -9.34
N TYR A 320 5.24 12.85 -10.36
CA TYR A 320 6.45 12.85 -11.19
C TYR A 320 6.56 14.11 -12.05
N GLU A 321 5.45 14.72 -12.48
CA GLU A 321 5.44 16.03 -13.13
C GLU A 321 5.99 17.13 -12.21
N PHE A 322 5.52 17.17 -10.95
CA PHE A 322 6.00 18.12 -9.96
C PHE A 322 7.49 17.88 -9.63
N MET A 323 7.88 16.64 -9.37
CA MET A 323 9.28 16.28 -9.07
C MET A 323 10.22 16.56 -10.21
N TYR A 324 9.82 16.29 -11.45
CA TYR A 324 10.61 16.65 -12.63
C TYR A 324 10.76 18.17 -12.80
N ARG A 325 9.70 18.94 -12.49
CA ARG A 325 9.76 20.40 -12.51
C ARG A 325 10.81 20.95 -11.54
N VAL A 326 10.82 20.45 -10.30
CA VAL A 326 11.64 21.03 -9.23
C VAL A 326 13.08 20.52 -9.21
N TYR A 327 13.33 19.26 -9.57
CA TYR A 327 14.66 18.66 -9.56
C TYR A 327 15.27 18.49 -10.95
N GLY A 328 14.48 18.16 -11.96
CA GLY A 328 14.96 17.96 -13.33
C GLY A 328 15.65 16.61 -13.57
N ASP A 329 15.47 15.64 -12.69
CA ASP A 329 16.15 14.34 -12.78
C ASP A 329 15.76 13.56 -14.01
N ARG A 330 16.76 12.87 -14.59
CA ARG A 330 16.59 12.03 -15.77
C ARG A 330 15.62 10.88 -15.51
N GLU A 331 15.65 10.30 -14.32
CA GLU A 331 14.79 9.20 -13.90
C GLU A 331 13.31 9.64 -13.84
N PHE A 332 13.03 10.85 -13.37
CA PHE A 332 11.67 11.40 -13.40
C PHE A 332 11.19 11.63 -14.84
N ALA A 333 12.06 12.16 -15.70
CA ALA A 333 11.74 12.30 -17.12
C ALA A 333 11.48 10.94 -17.77
N ALA A 334 12.31 9.92 -17.47
CA ALA A 334 12.17 8.57 -18.01
C ALA A 334 10.84 7.93 -17.60
N MET A 335 10.44 8.07 -16.31
CA MET A 335 9.15 7.56 -15.85
C MET A 335 7.97 8.28 -16.52
N LEU A 336 8.03 9.60 -16.67
CA LEU A 336 7.01 10.37 -17.37
C LEU A 336 6.91 9.98 -18.84
N ASN A 337 8.04 9.82 -19.55
CA ASN A 337 8.06 9.34 -20.94
C ASN A 337 7.37 7.98 -21.03
N ARG A 338 7.68 7.06 -20.11
CA ARG A 338 7.07 5.72 -20.07
C ARG A 338 5.55 5.77 -19.82
N ILE A 339 5.08 6.63 -18.94
CA ILE A 339 3.64 6.84 -18.70
C ILE A 339 2.98 7.36 -19.98
N TYR A 340 3.59 8.37 -20.62
CA TYR A 340 2.98 9.07 -21.74
C TYR A 340 3.16 8.37 -23.11
N GLU A 341 3.90 7.27 -23.16
CA GLU A 341 3.86 6.32 -24.29
C GLU A 341 2.47 5.65 -24.41
N LYS A 342 1.82 5.38 -23.27
CA LYS A 342 0.53 4.65 -23.19
C LYS A 342 -0.65 5.55 -22.91
N HIS A 343 -0.43 6.74 -22.36
CA HIS A 343 -1.46 7.65 -21.88
C HIS A 343 -1.21 9.06 -22.42
N PRO A 344 -2.24 9.83 -22.82
CA PRO A 344 -2.03 11.21 -23.19
C PRO A 344 -1.59 12.06 -21.99
N ARG A 345 -0.69 13.01 -22.23
CA ARG A 345 -0.31 14.03 -21.24
C ARG A 345 -1.39 15.11 -21.15
N ASP A 346 -2.62 14.70 -20.88
CA ASP A 346 -3.81 15.53 -20.89
C ASP A 346 -4.46 15.53 -19.50
N MET A 347 -3.68 16.02 -18.51
CA MET A 347 -4.10 16.09 -17.12
C MET A 347 -3.81 17.47 -16.50
N LEU A 348 -4.71 17.92 -15.64
CA LEU A 348 -4.58 19.23 -14.99
C LEU A 348 -3.30 19.33 -14.14
N GLY A 349 -2.88 18.25 -13.47
CA GLY A 349 -1.65 18.22 -12.68
C GLY A 349 -0.41 18.52 -13.51
N ALA A 350 -0.30 17.98 -14.73
CA ALA A 350 0.79 18.26 -15.64
C ALA A 350 0.80 19.73 -16.09
N LEU A 351 -0.39 20.31 -16.32
CA LEU A 351 -0.48 21.73 -16.67
C LEU A 351 -0.09 22.65 -15.50
N LEU A 352 -0.56 22.35 -14.28
CA LEU A 352 -0.33 23.20 -13.10
C LEU A 352 1.11 23.11 -12.58
N TYR A 353 1.67 21.92 -12.57
CA TYR A 353 2.89 21.63 -11.85
C TYR A 353 4.02 21.04 -12.69
N GLY A 354 3.77 20.68 -13.96
CA GLY A 354 4.78 20.11 -14.86
C GLY A 354 5.62 21.16 -15.59
N LYS A 355 6.76 20.72 -16.16
CA LYS A 355 7.49 21.47 -17.17
C LYS A 355 6.74 21.46 -18.50
N GLU A 356 7.03 22.41 -19.37
CA GLU A 356 6.44 22.48 -20.70
C GLU A 356 6.81 21.27 -21.55
N THR A 357 8.07 20.89 -21.52
CA THR A 357 8.64 19.74 -22.22
C THR A 357 9.27 18.76 -21.24
N ILE A 358 9.22 17.48 -21.60
CA ILE A 358 9.93 16.41 -20.92
C ILE A 358 11.06 15.97 -21.84
N GLU A 359 12.29 15.99 -21.34
CA GLU A 359 13.44 15.52 -22.08
C GLU A 359 13.32 14.01 -22.36
N PRO A 360 13.71 13.54 -23.56
CA PRO A 360 13.74 12.12 -23.86
C PRO A 360 14.69 11.38 -22.91
N ALA A 361 14.17 10.38 -22.22
CA ALA A 361 14.93 9.53 -21.33
C ALA A 361 14.27 8.15 -21.24
N GLU A 362 15.08 7.12 -21.07
CA GLU A 362 14.62 5.74 -20.87
C GLU A 362 14.87 5.30 -19.44
N LEU A 363 13.95 4.53 -18.91
CA LEU A 363 14.05 3.90 -17.60
C LEU A 363 14.53 2.46 -17.77
N GLU A 364 15.73 2.20 -17.28
CA GLU A 364 16.35 0.88 -17.31
C GLU A 364 16.03 0.14 -16.00
N LEU A 365 15.56 -1.11 -16.12
CA LEU A 365 15.33 -1.99 -14.99
C LEU A 365 16.57 -2.88 -14.78
N ASP A 366 17.13 -2.81 -13.58
CA ASP A 366 18.22 -3.71 -13.18
C ASP A 366 17.74 -5.16 -13.10
N ASP A 367 18.61 -6.15 -13.32
CA ASP A 367 18.30 -7.58 -13.11
C ASP A 367 18.04 -7.88 -11.64
N TYR A 368 18.63 -7.11 -10.77
CA TYR A 368 18.60 -7.29 -9.33
C TYR A 368 18.63 -5.95 -8.61
N HIS A 369 17.86 -5.84 -7.54
CA HIS A 369 17.96 -4.72 -6.62
C HIS A 369 17.65 -5.19 -5.20
N ASP A 370 18.51 -4.86 -4.24
CA ASP A 370 18.34 -5.14 -2.83
C ASP A 370 18.15 -3.85 -2.04
N SER A 371 17.04 -3.76 -1.35
CA SER A 371 16.69 -2.67 -0.44
C SER A 371 16.82 -3.16 1.00
N GLU A 372 18.03 -3.10 1.55
CA GLU A 372 18.32 -3.64 2.89
C GLU A 372 17.49 -2.98 4.00
N GLY A 373 17.22 -1.68 3.92
CA GLY A 373 16.47 -0.93 4.93
C GLY A 373 15.05 -1.45 5.12
N SER A 374 14.33 -1.64 4.01
CA SER A 374 12.97 -2.19 3.98
C SER A 374 12.94 -3.71 3.88
N GLY A 375 14.05 -4.32 3.48
CA GLY A 375 14.18 -5.76 3.24
C GLY A 375 13.33 -6.24 2.07
N LEU A 376 13.40 -5.52 0.97
CA LEU A 376 12.78 -5.87 -0.30
C LEU A 376 13.87 -6.17 -1.34
N THR A 377 13.99 -7.43 -1.75
CA THR A 377 14.91 -7.83 -2.82
C THR A 377 14.13 -8.18 -4.06
N VAL A 378 14.47 -7.55 -5.18
CA VAL A 378 13.88 -7.81 -6.50
C VAL A 378 14.88 -8.53 -7.39
N MET A 379 14.44 -9.61 -8.01
CA MET A 379 15.16 -10.34 -9.05
C MET A 379 14.31 -10.36 -10.33
N ARG A 380 14.93 -10.09 -11.47
CA ARG A 380 14.25 -10.08 -12.78
C ARG A 380 14.97 -10.99 -13.76
N GLY A 381 14.20 -11.64 -14.63
CA GLY A 381 14.75 -12.34 -15.79
C GLY A 381 15.54 -11.40 -16.71
N SER A 382 16.41 -11.94 -17.54
CA SER A 382 17.26 -11.16 -18.44
C SER A 382 16.45 -10.30 -19.43
N ASP A 383 15.27 -10.75 -19.82
CA ASP A 383 14.30 -10.03 -20.67
C ASP A 383 13.34 -9.12 -19.88
N LYS A 384 13.46 -9.08 -18.53
CA LYS A 384 12.64 -8.31 -17.61
C LYS A 384 11.17 -8.75 -17.52
N THR A 385 10.76 -9.79 -18.18
CA THR A 385 9.36 -10.29 -18.13
C THR A 385 9.03 -10.93 -16.80
N GLN A 386 9.97 -11.71 -16.24
CA GLN A 386 9.84 -12.33 -14.93
C GLN A 386 10.28 -11.39 -13.81
N TYR A 387 9.53 -11.37 -12.72
CA TYR A 387 9.79 -10.56 -11.54
C TYR A 387 9.52 -11.38 -10.28
N LEU A 388 10.52 -11.49 -9.43
CA LEU A 388 10.41 -12.11 -8.12
C LEU A 388 10.81 -11.10 -7.05
N LEU A 389 9.89 -10.79 -6.13
CA LEU A 389 10.14 -9.97 -4.94
C LEU A 389 10.24 -10.89 -3.73
N PHE A 390 11.32 -10.75 -3.00
CA PHE A 390 11.56 -11.45 -1.73
C PHE A 390 11.50 -10.44 -0.58
N ARG A 391 10.63 -10.68 0.39
CA ARG A 391 10.38 -9.78 1.51
C ARG A 391 10.99 -10.32 2.80
N HIS A 392 11.98 -9.62 3.36
CA HIS A 392 12.72 -10.08 4.54
C HIS A 392 12.95 -8.99 5.61
N GLY A 393 12.46 -7.77 5.42
CA GLY A 393 12.76 -6.61 6.25
C GLY A 393 12.23 -6.63 7.69
N ARG A 394 12.46 -5.51 8.36
CA ARG A 394 11.93 -5.26 9.71
C ARG A 394 10.39 -5.11 9.68
N TYR A 395 9.78 -5.18 10.85
CA TYR A 395 8.34 -4.92 10.99
C TYR A 395 8.04 -3.42 10.83
N GLY A 396 7.13 -3.10 9.93
CA GLY A 396 6.77 -1.73 9.54
C GLY A 396 5.57 -1.13 10.30
N GLY A 397 5.11 -1.74 11.39
CA GLY A 397 4.01 -1.20 12.19
C GLY A 397 2.63 -1.68 11.72
N GLU A 398 1.60 -0.84 11.91
CA GLU A 398 0.21 -1.25 11.71
C GLU A 398 -0.12 -1.65 10.27
N HIS A 399 0.51 -1.03 9.28
CA HIS A 399 0.24 -1.32 7.86
C HIS A 399 1.07 -2.47 7.27
N ASP A 400 2.02 -3.01 8.04
CA ASP A 400 2.78 -4.21 7.68
C ASP A 400 1.98 -5.48 7.99
N HIS A 401 2.21 -6.55 7.20
CA HIS A 401 1.65 -7.86 7.45
C HIS A 401 2.63 -8.77 8.20
N TYR A 402 2.13 -9.91 8.67
CA TYR A 402 2.93 -10.91 9.40
C TYR A 402 3.48 -11.94 8.42
N ASP A 403 4.37 -11.51 7.51
CA ASP A 403 4.73 -12.24 6.31
C ASP A 403 6.24 -12.31 6.03
N LYS A 404 7.06 -12.35 7.07
CA LYS A 404 8.52 -12.45 6.91
C LYS A 404 8.91 -13.63 6.05
N LEU A 405 9.90 -13.38 5.19
CA LEU A 405 10.42 -14.29 4.18
C LEU A 405 9.36 -14.73 3.15
N SER A 406 8.35 -13.89 2.85
CA SER A 406 7.39 -14.15 1.77
C SER A 406 7.95 -13.84 0.39
N LEU A 407 7.38 -14.49 -0.64
CA LEU A 407 7.67 -14.27 -2.04
C LEU A 407 6.45 -13.73 -2.77
N HIS A 408 6.69 -12.80 -3.69
CA HIS A 408 5.74 -12.40 -4.71
C HIS A 408 6.36 -12.64 -6.09
N TYR A 409 5.62 -13.29 -6.99
CA TYR A 409 6.08 -13.59 -8.34
C TYR A 409 5.06 -13.12 -9.38
N SER A 410 5.56 -12.44 -10.42
CA SER A 410 4.75 -12.00 -11.56
C SER A 410 5.50 -12.21 -12.88
N VAL A 411 4.75 -12.29 -13.98
CA VAL A 411 5.26 -12.38 -15.34
C VAL A 411 4.53 -11.34 -16.18
N ASN A 412 5.25 -10.53 -16.94
CA ASN A 412 4.69 -9.42 -17.74
C ASN A 412 3.79 -8.43 -16.94
N GLY A 413 3.95 -8.35 -15.61
CA GLY A 413 3.07 -7.60 -14.71
C GLY A 413 1.86 -8.40 -14.22
N THR A 414 1.55 -9.55 -14.83
CA THR A 414 0.50 -10.47 -14.38
C THR A 414 0.93 -11.16 -13.08
N GLN A 415 0.09 -11.08 -12.06
CA GLN A 415 0.36 -11.70 -10.76
C GLN A 415 0.20 -13.21 -10.85
N VAL A 416 1.28 -13.96 -10.60
CA VAL A 416 1.29 -15.44 -10.57
C VAL A 416 1.21 -15.94 -9.13
N MET A 417 1.99 -15.38 -8.23
CA MET A 417 2.02 -15.73 -6.81
C MET A 417 2.06 -14.43 -5.99
N PRO A 418 0.90 -13.75 -5.81
CA PRO A 418 0.82 -12.41 -5.25
C PRO A 418 0.95 -12.35 -3.73
N ASP A 419 1.22 -11.16 -3.18
CA ASP A 419 0.65 -10.72 -1.92
C ASP A 419 -0.80 -10.29 -2.18
N LEU A 420 -1.73 -10.69 -1.31
CA LEU A 420 -3.15 -10.38 -1.48
C LEU A 420 -3.49 -8.94 -1.08
N GLY A 421 -2.58 -8.24 -0.40
CA GLY A 421 -2.86 -6.92 0.13
C GLY A 421 -3.98 -6.95 1.16
N THR A 422 -4.90 -5.99 1.12
CA THR A 422 -6.01 -5.92 2.07
C THR A 422 -7.32 -5.48 1.42
N VAL A 423 -8.41 -5.66 2.17
CA VAL A 423 -9.74 -5.08 1.97
C VAL A 423 -9.95 -3.88 2.92
N PRO A 424 -11.03 -3.08 2.80
CA PRO A 424 -11.32 -1.99 3.74
C PRO A 424 -11.25 -2.42 5.20
N TYR A 425 -10.64 -1.61 6.04
CA TYR A 425 -10.40 -1.90 7.47
C TYR A 425 -11.67 -2.16 8.29
N GLY A 426 -12.82 -1.65 7.86
CA GLY A 426 -14.11 -1.96 8.46
C GLY A 426 -14.59 -3.40 8.23
N SER A 427 -13.94 -4.14 7.30
CA SER A 427 -14.23 -5.56 7.09
C SER A 427 -13.49 -6.44 8.09
N PRO A 428 -14.17 -7.41 8.73
CA PRO A 428 -13.50 -8.39 9.59
C PRO A 428 -12.38 -9.18 8.89
N LYS A 429 -12.46 -9.35 7.57
CA LYS A 429 -11.46 -10.07 6.77
C LYS A 429 -10.08 -9.39 6.78
N HIS A 430 -10.00 -8.06 7.01
CA HIS A 430 -8.72 -7.38 7.13
C HIS A 430 -7.83 -8.06 8.18
N TYR A 431 -8.27 -8.05 9.45
CA TYR A 431 -7.49 -8.62 10.55
C TYR A 431 -7.58 -10.15 10.66
N ARG A 432 -8.71 -10.75 10.27
CA ARG A 432 -8.92 -12.19 10.47
C ARG A 432 -8.44 -13.04 9.31
N TYR A 433 -8.11 -12.43 8.16
CA TYR A 433 -7.66 -13.14 6.98
C TYR A 433 -6.45 -12.46 6.33
N PHE A 434 -6.61 -11.32 5.64
CA PHE A 434 -5.58 -10.75 4.76
C PHE A 434 -4.25 -10.45 5.44
N LYS A 435 -4.26 -9.98 6.69
CA LYS A 435 -3.04 -9.61 7.44
C LYS A 435 -2.28 -10.82 8.02
N ASN A 436 -2.85 -12.01 7.94
CA ASN A 436 -2.33 -13.18 8.66
C ASN A 436 -1.20 -13.89 7.91
N THR A 437 -0.22 -14.43 8.65
CA THR A 437 0.89 -15.22 8.09
C THR A 437 0.41 -16.36 7.20
N PHE A 438 -0.67 -17.05 7.61
CA PHE A 438 -1.21 -18.22 6.91
C PHE A 438 -1.76 -17.91 5.51
N THR A 439 -1.95 -16.63 5.17
CA THR A 439 -2.44 -16.18 3.86
C THR A 439 -1.34 -15.60 2.97
N HIS A 440 -0.07 -15.82 3.30
CA HIS A 440 1.08 -15.38 2.53
C HIS A 440 1.93 -16.56 2.01
N ASN A 441 2.75 -16.30 0.99
CA ASN A 441 3.66 -17.28 0.39
C ASN A 441 4.92 -17.48 1.26
N THR A 442 4.74 -18.00 2.47
CA THR A 442 5.78 -18.16 3.49
C THR A 442 5.51 -19.38 4.38
N VAL A 443 6.20 -19.48 5.51
CA VAL A 443 5.97 -20.53 6.51
C VAL A 443 5.22 -19.97 7.71
N CYS A 444 4.25 -20.75 8.20
CA CYS A 444 3.44 -20.45 9.38
C CYS A 444 3.60 -21.53 10.45
N ILE A 445 3.70 -21.12 11.72
CA ILE A 445 3.77 -22.02 12.88
C ILE A 445 2.41 -22.05 13.60
N ASN A 446 1.86 -23.25 13.82
CA ASN A 446 0.60 -23.47 14.55
C ASN A 446 -0.59 -22.62 14.03
N THR A 447 -0.58 -22.23 12.75
CA THR A 447 -1.54 -21.28 12.15
C THR A 447 -1.57 -19.91 12.83
N GLN A 448 -0.51 -19.54 13.57
CA GLN A 448 -0.40 -18.27 14.30
C GLN A 448 0.41 -17.24 13.50
N ASN A 449 0.13 -15.97 13.74
CA ASN A 449 0.86 -14.87 13.13
C ASN A 449 2.28 -14.75 13.68
N GLN A 450 3.23 -14.47 12.78
CA GLN A 450 4.61 -14.17 13.11
C GLN A 450 4.71 -12.91 13.96
N PRO A 451 5.42 -12.94 15.10
CA PRO A 451 5.78 -11.71 15.81
C PRO A 451 6.72 -10.81 14.98
N PRO A 452 6.85 -9.53 15.33
CA PRO A 452 7.86 -8.66 14.75
C PRO A 452 9.24 -9.34 14.77
N CYS A 453 9.96 -9.23 13.65
CA CYS A 453 11.30 -9.75 13.49
C CYS A 453 12.08 -8.86 12.53
N ASN A 454 13.36 -8.66 12.80
CA ASN A 454 14.28 -8.04 11.86
C ASN A 454 14.87 -9.15 10.99
N GLY A 455 14.49 -9.18 9.73
CA GLY A 455 15.14 -10.06 8.77
C GLY A 455 16.55 -9.57 8.44
N GLU A 456 17.38 -10.49 8.05
CA GLU A 456 18.77 -10.21 7.66
C GLU A 456 19.14 -11.00 6.39
N THR A 457 19.86 -10.37 5.47
CA THR A 457 20.46 -11.05 4.32
C THR A 457 21.75 -11.73 4.78
N LEU A 458 21.81 -13.06 4.65
CA LEU A 458 22.97 -13.86 5.05
C LEU A 458 23.96 -14.04 3.92
N ARG A 459 23.42 -14.16 2.69
CA ARG A 459 24.21 -14.50 1.52
C ARG A 459 23.57 -13.91 0.27
N PHE A 460 24.40 -13.36 -0.57
CA PHE A 460 24.02 -12.91 -1.91
C PHE A 460 25.13 -13.29 -2.89
N GLU A 461 24.76 -13.94 -3.98
CA GLU A 461 25.68 -14.32 -5.05
C GLU A 461 25.03 -14.07 -6.40
N LYS A 462 25.75 -13.41 -7.31
CA LYS A 462 25.33 -13.19 -8.68
C LYS A 462 26.33 -13.84 -9.62
N HIS A 463 25.85 -14.74 -10.46
CA HIS A 463 26.59 -15.37 -11.53
C HIS A 463 25.88 -15.14 -12.86
N ALA A 464 26.54 -15.44 -14.00
CA ALA A 464 25.93 -15.28 -15.30
C ALA A 464 24.66 -16.17 -15.42
N GLY A 465 23.47 -15.52 -15.48
CA GLY A 465 22.17 -16.20 -15.61
C GLY A 465 21.60 -16.78 -14.30
N GLU A 466 22.23 -16.56 -13.14
CA GLU A 466 21.75 -17.05 -11.85
C GLU A 466 21.95 -15.99 -10.75
N THR A 467 20.97 -15.80 -9.91
CA THR A 467 21.05 -14.96 -8.70
C THR A 467 20.61 -15.80 -7.49
N LEU A 468 21.44 -15.86 -6.47
CA LEU A 468 21.14 -16.55 -5.22
C LEU A 468 21.09 -15.55 -4.09
N ILE A 469 20.03 -15.63 -3.28
CA ILE A 469 19.88 -14.89 -2.04
C ILE A 469 19.43 -15.81 -0.92
N GLU A 470 19.98 -15.60 0.27
CA GLU A 470 19.57 -16.27 1.50
C GLU A 470 19.28 -15.23 2.58
N CYS A 471 18.10 -15.31 3.18
CA CYS A 471 17.66 -14.43 4.24
C CYS A 471 17.19 -15.21 5.46
N ARG A 472 17.30 -14.59 6.64
CA ARG A 472 16.92 -15.15 7.94
C ARG A 472 15.90 -14.28 8.64
N ALA A 473 14.94 -14.93 9.31
CA ALA A 473 14.10 -14.34 10.36
C ALA A 473 14.34 -15.13 11.66
N ASP A 474 14.71 -14.45 12.75
CA ASP A 474 15.24 -15.09 13.96
C ASP A 474 14.51 -14.60 15.23
N TRP A 475 13.56 -15.38 15.71
CA TRP A 475 12.80 -15.11 16.93
C TRP A 475 13.50 -15.59 18.22
N THR A 476 14.76 -15.96 18.15
CA THR A 476 15.61 -16.13 19.33
C THR A 476 16.18 -14.79 19.84
N LYS A 477 16.04 -13.74 19.04
CA LYS A 477 16.51 -12.37 19.30
C LYS A 477 15.32 -11.43 19.50
N PRO A 478 15.41 -10.42 20.36
CA PRO A 478 14.39 -9.39 20.44
C PRO A 478 14.33 -8.59 19.11
N ALA A 479 13.14 -8.30 18.64
CA ALA A 479 12.95 -7.42 17.50
C ALA A 479 12.73 -5.97 17.93
N SER A 480 13.13 -5.01 17.09
CA SER A 480 12.73 -3.63 17.21
C SER A 480 11.36 -3.43 16.56
N THR A 481 10.53 -2.63 17.21
CA THR A 481 9.30 -2.10 16.62
C THR A 481 9.49 -0.62 16.33
N PRO A 482 8.80 -0.05 15.32
CA PRO A 482 8.88 1.38 15.04
C PRO A 482 8.28 2.19 16.20
N ASP A 483 8.68 3.46 16.34
CA ASP A 483 8.05 4.45 17.23
C ASP A 483 6.68 4.86 16.65
N SER A 484 5.80 3.86 16.51
CA SER A 484 4.49 3.98 15.90
C SER A 484 3.52 3.00 16.55
N TYR A 485 2.25 3.37 16.56
CA TYR A 485 1.18 2.50 17.08
C TYR A 485 1.00 1.25 16.19
N TYR A 486 0.64 0.15 16.81
CA TYR A 486 0.20 -1.09 16.15
C TYR A 486 -0.74 -1.90 17.06
N ILE A 487 -1.61 -2.67 16.46
CA ILE A 487 -2.47 -3.64 17.16
C ILE A 487 -1.76 -4.98 17.19
N LYS A 488 -1.47 -5.49 18.39
CA LYS A 488 -0.82 -6.79 18.56
C LYS A 488 -1.78 -7.92 18.18
N GLN A 489 -1.46 -8.65 17.11
CA GLN A 489 -2.22 -9.79 16.61
C GLN A 489 -1.34 -11.01 16.28
N TRP A 490 -0.24 -11.19 17.00
CA TRP A 490 0.70 -12.30 16.83
C TRP A 490 0.85 -13.10 18.13
N ASP A 491 1.41 -14.30 17.99
CA ASP A 491 1.65 -15.23 19.09
C ASP A 491 3.16 -15.39 19.33
N ASP A 492 3.67 -14.76 20.37
CA ASP A 492 5.09 -14.83 20.74
C ASP A 492 5.50 -16.26 21.15
N GLU A 493 4.59 -17.06 21.76
CA GLU A 493 4.91 -18.42 22.22
C GLU A 493 5.04 -19.38 21.03
N ALA A 494 4.20 -19.21 20.01
CA ALA A 494 4.27 -20.03 18.80
C ALA A 494 5.60 -19.91 18.08
N TYR A 495 6.27 -18.76 18.16
CA TYR A 495 7.54 -18.50 17.51
C TYR A 495 8.75 -18.45 18.46
N ALA A 496 8.56 -18.61 19.77
CA ALA A 496 9.67 -18.58 20.75
C ALA A 496 10.75 -19.62 20.41
N GLY A 497 11.97 -19.15 20.20
CA GLY A 497 13.13 -19.97 19.86
C GLY A 497 13.17 -20.48 18.41
N VAL A 498 12.24 -20.05 17.56
CA VAL A 498 12.19 -20.44 16.15
C VAL A 498 13.10 -19.55 15.31
N ARG A 499 13.70 -20.14 14.29
CA ARG A 499 14.47 -19.45 13.25
C ARG A 499 14.05 -19.97 11.89
N PHE A 500 13.80 -19.05 10.97
CA PHE A 500 13.58 -19.30 9.55
C PHE A 500 14.80 -18.88 8.74
N GLU A 501 15.17 -19.69 7.77
CA GLU A 501 16.18 -19.38 6.77
C GLU A 501 15.60 -19.78 5.40
N ARG A 502 15.54 -18.83 4.48
CA ARG A 502 15.04 -19.07 3.12
C ARG A 502 16.11 -18.68 2.12
N THR A 503 16.52 -19.66 1.31
CA THR A 503 17.41 -19.49 0.16
C THR A 503 16.57 -19.52 -1.11
N VAL A 504 16.81 -18.58 -2.02
CA VAL A 504 16.19 -18.52 -3.34
C VAL A 504 17.29 -18.44 -4.39
N LEU A 505 17.28 -19.38 -5.35
CA LEU A 505 18.09 -19.33 -6.57
C LEU A 505 17.16 -19.01 -7.74
N PHE A 506 17.36 -17.85 -8.36
CA PHE A 506 16.55 -17.35 -9.47
C PHE A 506 17.32 -17.44 -10.79
N THR A 507 16.66 -17.92 -11.85
CA THR A 507 17.17 -18.00 -13.23
C THR A 507 16.09 -17.57 -14.22
N ASP A 508 16.43 -17.42 -15.50
CA ASP A 508 15.46 -17.12 -16.56
C ASP A 508 14.46 -18.27 -16.82
N GLU A 509 14.80 -19.50 -16.46
CA GLU A 509 13.96 -20.67 -16.77
C GLU A 509 13.11 -21.13 -15.58
N PHE A 510 13.59 -20.94 -14.36
CA PHE A 510 12.96 -21.40 -13.12
C PHE A 510 13.53 -20.65 -11.91
N PHE A 511 12.88 -20.77 -10.78
CA PHE A 511 13.52 -20.49 -9.49
C PHE A 511 13.38 -21.66 -8.53
N LEU A 512 14.39 -21.82 -7.69
CA LEU A 512 14.42 -22.82 -6.63
C LEU A 512 14.37 -22.12 -5.28
N GLU A 513 13.71 -22.75 -4.32
CA GLU A 513 13.83 -22.34 -2.93
C GLU A 513 14.14 -23.50 -2.01
N ALA A 514 14.80 -23.19 -0.90
CA ALA A 514 14.82 -24.03 0.28
C ALA A 514 14.47 -23.17 1.51
N PHE A 515 13.48 -23.62 2.25
CA PHE A 515 12.99 -22.96 3.45
C PHE A 515 13.27 -23.88 4.65
N ARG A 516 14.21 -23.46 5.51
CA ARG A 516 14.60 -24.18 6.71
C ARG A 516 13.96 -23.58 7.94
N VAL A 517 13.40 -24.42 8.79
CA VAL A 517 12.78 -24.07 10.06
C VAL A 517 13.52 -24.78 11.18
N ARG A 518 14.09 -24.01 12.11
CA ARG A 518 14.78 -24.55 13.30
C ARG A 518 14.02 -24.18 14.57
N GLY A 519 14.11 -25.02 15.60
CA GLY A 519 13.55 -24.77 16.93
C GLY A 519 12.05 -24.92 17.04
N ALA A 520 11.39 -25.54 16.04
CA ALA A 520 9.94 -25.73 16.02
C ALA A 520 9.48 -27.11 16.57
N ARG A 521 10.30 -27.78 17.40
CA ARG A 521 10.01 -29.14 17.90
C ARG A 521 8.63 -29.24 18.54
N GLY A 522 7.85 -30.23 18.05
CA GLY A 522 6.48 -30.50 18.53
C GLY A 522 5.41 -29.54 18.01
N ARG A 523 5.78 -28.50 17.25
CA ARG A 523 4.85 -27.53 16.64
C ARG A 523 4.45 -27.98 15.24
N GLN A 524 3.25 -27.57 14.82
CA GLN A 524 2.84 -27.66 13.43
C GLN A 524 3.58 -26.62 12.59
N VAL A 525 4.10 -27.03 11.44
CA VAL A 525 4.79 -26.15 10.50
C VAL A 525 4.13 -26.28 9.13
N ASP A 526 3.64 -25.18 8.59
CA ASP A 526 2.98 -25.08 7.31
C ASP A 526 3.81 -24.24 6.34
N TRP A 527 4.31 -24.82 5.26
CA TRP A 527 4.82 -24.10 4.10
C TRP A 527 3.64 -23.87 3.15
N ILE A 528 3.45 -22.63 2.69
CA ILE A 528 2.23 -22.18 2.05
C ILE A 528 2.54 -21.39 0.79
N ILE A 529 1.81 -21.68 -0.29
CA ILE A 529 1.74 -20.86 -1.50
C ILE A 529 0.29 -20.75 -1.98
N HIS A 530 -0.03 -19.67 -2.68
CA HIS A 530 -1.35 -19.43 -3.28
C HIS A 530 -1.24 -18.82 -4.68
N PRO A 531 -0.87 -19.64 -5.69
CA PRO A 531 -0.79 -19.18 -7.07
C PRO A 531 -2.17 -18.83 -7.64
N LYS A 532 -2.22 -17.81 -8.50
CA LYS A 532 -3.41 -17.45 -9.27
C LYS A 532 -3.58 -18.40 -10.47
N GLY A 533 -4.84 -18.68 -10.78
CA GLY A 533 -5.22 -19.53 -11.90
C GLY A 533 -5.98 -20.80 -11.48
N ARG A 534 -6.37 -21.59 -12.46
CA ARG A 534 -7.05 -22.86 -12.25
C ARG A 534 -6.04 -23.95 -11.86
N CYS A 535 -6.14 -24.49 -10.67
CA CYS A 535 -5.33 -25.60 -10.22
C CYS A 535 -5.67 -26.88 -11.02
N GLU A 536 -4.66 -27.54 -11.61
CA GLU A 536 -4.87 -28.79 -12.38
C GLU A 536 -5.01 -30.04 -11.48
N GLU A 537 -4.36 -30.03 -10.33
CA GLU A 537 -4.37 -31.11 -9.33
C GLU A 537 -5.65 -31.12 -8.49
N ALA A 538 -6.79 -30.76 -9.07
CA ALA A 538 -8.05 -30.72 -8.37
C ALA A 538 -8.30 -32.01 -7.59
N ALA A 539 -8.40 -31.89 -6.35
CA ALA A 539 -8.45 -32.78 -5.22
C ALA A 539 -9.57 -33.84 -5.20
N ALA A 540 -10.18 -34.23 -6.32
CA ALA A 540 -11.35 -35.14 -6.33
C ALA A 540 -11.09 -36.49 -5.64
N ASP A 541 -9.84 -36.97 -5.68
CA ASP A 541 -9.45 -38.29 -5.13
C ASP A 541 -8.80 -38.21 -3.74
N LYS A 542 -8.77 -37.03 -3.10
CA LYS A 542 -8.08 -36.82 -1.82
C LYS A 542 -9.08 -36.80 -0.65
N GLU A 543 -8.59 -37.11 0.55
CA GLU A 543 -9.42 -37.12 1.76
C GLU A 543 -9.84 -35.69 2.11
N ALA A 544 -11.13 -35.50 2.47
CA ALA A 544 -11.62 -34.23 2.98
C ALA A 544 -10.97 -33.94 4.34
N LEU A 545 -10.51 -32.71 4.51
CA LEU A 545 -9.90 -32.21 5.75
C LEU A 545 -10.65 -31.00 6.25
N THR A 546 -10.55 -30.76 7.56
CA THR A 546 -10.92 -29.48 8.15
C THR A 546 -9.64 -28.77 8.62
N LEU A 547 -9.38 -27.60 8.11
CA LEU A 547 -8.34 -26.75 8.64
C LEU A 547 -8.87 -26.16 9.96
N ALA A 548 -8.21 -26.48 11.07
CA ALA A 548 -8.56 -26.01 12.40
C ALA A 548 -7.42 -25.16 12.96
N GLY A 549 -7.74 -24.24 13.82
CA GLY A 549 -6.78 -23.36 14.46
C GLY A 549 -7.37 -21.97 14.71
N SER A 550 -6.51 -20.98 14.67
CA SER A 550 -6.92 -19.58 14.78
C SER A 550 -7.45 -19.04 13.42
N PRO A 551 -8.06 -17.88 13.39
CA PRO A 551 -8.18 -17.16 12.13
C PRO A 551 -6.83 -17.15 11.41
N PRO A 552 -6.75 -17.34 10.12
CA PRO A 552 -7.77 -17.19 9.08
C PRO A 552 -8.44 -18.47 8.61
N THR A 553 -8.19 -19.61 9.26
CA THR A 553 -8.66 -20.92 8.75
C THR A 553 -10.19 -21.03 8.61
N GLU A 554 -10.95 -20.16 9.27
CA GLU A 554 -12.41 -20.07 9.10
C GLU A 554 -12.87 -19.68 7.69
N TYR A 555 -11.98 -19.04 6.90
CA TYR A 555 -12.27 -18.63 5.53
C TYR A 555 -11.87 -19.69 4.49
N PHE A 556 -11.25 -20.77 4.93
CA PHE A 556 -10.84 -21.86 4.05
C PHE A 556 -11.95 -22.89 3.88
N SER A 557 -12.20 -23.27 2.66
CA SER A 557 -13.20 -24.27 2.27
C SER A 557 -12.58 -25.36 1.41
N ASN A 558 -13.32 -26.42 1.14
CA ASN A 558 -12.97 -27.51 0.24
C ASN A 558 -11.57 -28.10 0.47
N ALA A 559 -11.08 -28.05 1.73
CA ALA A 559 -9.76 -28.55 2.05
C ALA A 559 -9.68 -30.07 1.86
N ARG A 560 -8.68 -30.52 1.13
CA ARG A 560 -8.41 -31.92 0.83
C ARG A 560 -6.91 -32.19 0.87
N GLY A 561 -6.52 -33.38 1.34
CA GLY A 561 -5.10 -33.69 1.46
C GLY A 561 -4.79 -35.16 1.58
N TRP A 562 -3.50 -35.45 1.60
CA TRP A 562 -2.95 -36.81 1.76
C TRP A 562 -1.57 -36.75 2.41
N ARG A 563 -1.21 -37.78 3.13
CA ARG A 563 0.13 -37.95 3.68
C ARG A 563 1.11 -38.36 2.58
N THR A 564 2.28 -37.76 2.56
CA THR A 564 3.34 -38.10 1.62
C THR A 564 4.73 -37.72 2.17
N ASP A 565 5.69 -38.60 1.88
CA ASP A 565 7.12 -38.36 2.02
C ASP A 565 7.81 -38.17 0.64
N LYS A 566 7.01 -38.18 -0.42
CA LYS A 566 7.47 -38.06 -1.81
C LYS A 566 7.37 -36.62 -2.30
N PRO A 567 8.12 -36.29 -3.35
CA PRO A 567 7.90 -35.04 -4.09
C PRO A 567 6.47 -34.97 -4.63
N VAL A 568 5.92 -33.73 -4.62
CA VAL A 568 4.59 -33.41 -5.15
C VAL A 568 4.75 -32.38 -6.24
N ILE A 569 4.15 -32.64 -7.41
CA ILE A 569 4.06 -31.69 -8.51
C ILE A 569 2.63 -31.16 -8.52
N SER A 570 2.50 -29.84 -8.54
CA SER A 570 1.24 -29.09 -8.62
C SER A 570 1.34 -28.08 -9.75
N ALA A 571 0.22 -27.77 -10.41
CA ALA A 571 0.24 -26.78 -11.48
C ALA A 571 -1.03 -25.92 -11.49
N TRP A 572 -0.85 -24.67 -11.94
CA TRP A 572 -1.91 -23.70 -12.16
C TRP A 572 -1.84 -23.14 -13.57
N ILE A 573 -2.98 -23.06 -14.23
CA ILE A 573 -3.13 -22.45 -15.55
C ILE A 573 -3.68 -21.04 -15.36
N ASN A 574 -2.96 -20.05 -15.85
CA ASN A 574 -3.36 -18.66 -15.92
C ASN A 574 -3.12 -18.08 -17.34
N GLU A 575 -3.29 -16.79 -17.51
CA GLU A 575 -3.15 -16.11 -18.80
C GLU A 575 -1.73 -16.11 -19.36
N GLU A 576 -0.70 -16.24 -18.50
CA GLU A 576 0.72 -16.32 -18.92
C GLU A 576 1.17 -17.74 -19.26
N GLY A 577 0.36 -18.76 -18.93
CA GLY A 577 0.65 -20.15 -19.20
C GLY A 577 0.47 -21.09 -18.02
N ARG A 578 1.35 -22.09 -17.92
CA ARG A 578 1.32 -23.12 -16.88
C ARG A 578 2.39 -22.85 -15.81
N PHE A 579 1.95 -22.48 -14.60
CA PHE A 579 2.82 -22.36 -13.44
C PHE A 579 2.93 -23.67 -12.70
N SER A 580 4.09 -24.32 -12.77
CA SER A 580 4.37 -25.60 -12.14
C SER A 580 5.21 -25.45 -10.89
N VAL A 581 4.83 -26.16 -9.84
CA VAL A 581 5.54 -26.20 -8.56
C VAL A 581 5.82 -27.65 -8.19
N CYS A 582 7.09 -27.97 -7.95
CA CYS A 582 7.52 -29.28 -7.50
C CYS A 582 8.09 -29.13 -6.10
N SER A 583 7.46 -29.73 -5.08
CA SER A 583 7.85 -29.54 -3.67
C SER A 583 8.21 -30.84 -2.97
N VAL A 584 9.15 -30.76 -2.04
CA VAL A 584 9.57 -31.86 -1.15
C VAL A 584 9.78 -31.33 0.27
N CYS A 585 9.64 -32.21 1.27
CA CYS A 585 9.90 -31.89 2.66
C CYS A 585 10.85 -32.94 3.27
N SER A 586 11.74 -32.53 4.15
CA SER A 586 12.66 -33.42 4.88
C SER A 586 11.98 -34.30 5.93
N ALA A 587 10.70 -34.02 6.24
CA ALA A 587 9.88 -34.76 7.18
C ALA A 587 8.61 -35.30 6.53
N PRO A 588 8.02 -36.40 7.05
CA PRO A 588 6.70 -36.83 6.63
C PRO A 588 5.69 -35.72 6.79
N SER A 589 4.96 -35.42 5.73
CA SER A 589 4.08 -34.25 5.67
C SER A 589 2.72 -34.59 5.06
N VAL A 590 1.76 -33.69 5.25
CA VAL A 590 0.46 -33.70 4.60
C VAL A 590 0.46 -32.62 3.52
N SER A 591 0.22 -33.02 2.27
CA SER A 591 -0.05 -32.08 1.18
C SER A 591 -1.53 -31.75 1.18
N ILE A 592 -1.86 -30.46 1.13
CA ILE A 592 -3.23 -29.97 1.26
C ILE A 592 -3.51 -28.96 0.16
N TYR A 593 -4.66 -29.12 -0.52
CA TYR A 593 -5.28 -28.06 -1.31
C TYR A 593 -6.51 -27.55 -0.57
N ALA A 594 -6.71 -26.25 -0.59
CA ALA A 594 -7.88 -25.61 0.00
C ALA A 594 -8.22 -24.35 -0.79
N GLU A 595 -9.48 -23.95 -0.79
CA GLU A 595 -9.96 -22.72 -1.41
C GLU A 595 -10.14 -21.66 -0.33
N ALA A 596 -9.73 -20.43 -0.64
CA ALA A 596 -9.90 -19.27 0.26
C ALA A 596 -9.95 -17.97 -0.55
N PRO A 597 -10.48 -16.87 0.03
CA PRO A 597 -10.69 -15.62 -0.70
C PRO A 597 -9.42 -15.06 -1.36
N ASP A 598 -9.56 -14.61 -2.60
CA ASP A 598 -8.62 -13.75 -3.31
C ASP A 598 -8.83 -12.27 -2.91
N ASN A 599 -8.16 -11.37 -3.56
CA ASN A 599 -8.46 -9.94 -3.58
C ASN A 599 -8.62 -9.48 -5.05
N PRO A 600 -9.86 -9.15 -5.48
CA PRO A 600 -11.06 -8.93 -4.66
C PRO A 600 -11.64 -10.20 -4.02
N ALA A 601 -12.23 -10.06 -2.82
CA ALA A 601 -12.62 -11.15 -1.94
C ALA A 601 -13.87 -11.96 -2.39
N GLU A 602 -14.51 -11.58 -3.48
CA GLU A 602 -15.57 -12.35 -4.16
C GLU A 602 -15.04 -13.50 -5.01
N ASN A 603 -13.75 -13.55 -5.26
CA ASN A 603 -13.07 -14.65 -5.95
C ASN A 603 -12.38 -15.55 -4.92
N ASP A 604 -12.14 -16.80 -5.27
CA ASP A 604 -11.36 -17.75 -4.48
C ASP A 604 -10.06 -18.14 -5.19
N LEU A 605 -9.04 -18.43 -4.38
CA LEU A 605 -7.76 -18.99 -4.80
C LEU A 605 -7.63 -20.41 -4.28
N THR A 606 -6.92 -21.26 -5.03
CA THR A 606 -6.48 -22.56 -4.54
C THR A 606 -5.12 -22.43 -3.86
N TYR A 607 -5.11 -22.57 -2.55
CA TYR A 607 -3.91 -22.67 -1.74
C TYR A 607 -3.31 -24.06 -1.83
N TYR A 608 -1.99 -24.15 -1.88
CA TYR A 608 -1.24 -25.38 -1.68
C TYR A 608 -0.41 -25.27 -0.40
N ILE A 609 -0.63 -26.20 0.52
CA ILE A 609 -0.01 -26.22 1.85
C ILE A 609 0.74 -27.52 2.03
N ARG A 610 2.00 -27.46 2.44
CA ARG A 610 2.78 -28.60 2.88
C ARG A 610 2.90 -28.56 4.40
N ARG A 611 2.13 -29.40 5.10
CA ARG A 611 2.02 -29.40 6.57
C ARG A 611 2.84 -30.51 7.21
N VAL A 612 3.72 -30.15 8.14
CA VAL A 612 4.35 -31.06 9.11
C VAL A 612 3.59 -30.94 10.42
N PRO A 613 2.75 -31.91 10.83
CA PRO A 613 1.87 -31.77 11.98
C PRO A 613 2.58 -31.65 13.33
N SER A 614 3.79 -32.24 13.44
CA SER A 614 4.65 -32.15 14.62
C SER A 614 6.10 -32.17 14.14
N ALA A 615 6.71 -31.00 14.13
CA ALA A 615 8.07 -30.81 13.62
C ALA A 615 9.12 -31.42 14.55
N GLY A 616 10.25 -31.85 13.97
CA GLY A 616 11.52 -32.02 14.68
C GLY A 616 12.18 -30.67 14.99
N ASP A 617 13.44 -30.69 15.38
CA ASP A 617 14.21 -29.44 15.61
C ASP A 617 14.58 -28.74 14.31
N ASP A 618 14.64 -29.47 13.22
CA ASP A 618 15.07 -28.99 11.92
C ASP A 618 14.15 -29.57 10.84
N VAL A 619 13.50 -28.72 10.08
CA VAL A 619 12.64 -29.09 8.95
C VAL A 619 13.01 -28.25 7.73
N VAL A 620 13.19 -28.88 6.58
CA VAL A 620 13.47 -28.20 5.32
C VAL A 620 12.36 -28.51 4.32
N PHE A 621 11.79 -27.48 3.74
CA PHE A 621 10.97 -27.53 2.53
C PHE A 621 11.83 -27.08 1.36
N ALA A 622 11.76 -27.80 0.26
CA ALA A 622 12.41 -27.37 -0.98
C ALA A 622 11.38 -27.40 -2.11
N ALA A 623 11.43 -26.38 -2.97
CA ALA A 623 10.52 -26.29 -4.10
C ALA A 623 11.21 -25.72 -5.35
N LEU A 624 10.80 -26.26 -6.50
CA LEU A 624 11.12 -25.77 -7.83
C LEU A 624 9.87 -25.13 -8.42
N PHE A 625 10.00 -23.90 -8.90
CA PHE A 625 8.94 -23.12 -9.53
C PHE A 625 9.30 -22.82 -10.97
N ARG A 626 8.34 -22.98 -11.86
CA ARG A 626 8.50 -22.69 -13.27
C ARG A 626 7.23 -22.11 -13.88
N MET A 627 7.36 -20.97 -14.52
CA MET A 627 6.38 -20.50 -15.49
C MET A 627 6.76 -21.03 -16.88
N GLY A 628 5.85 -21.72 -17.54
CA GLY A 628 6.10 -22.37 -18.81
C GLY A 628 4.83 -22.54 -19.64
N THR A 629 4.89 -23.40 -20.62
CA THR A 629 3.76 -23.73 -21.47
C THR A 629 3.09 -25.03 -21.02
N GLU A 630 1.88 -25.31 -21.49
CA GLU A 630 1.19 -26.60 -21.26
C GLU A 630 1.94 -27.83 -21.82
N ARG A 631 2.90 -27.57 -22.72
CA ARG A 631 3.70 -28.64 -23.39
C ARG A 631 5.00 -28.93 -22.64
N ASP A 632 5.35 -28.14 -21.63
CA ASP A 632 6.60 -28.35 -20.88
C ASP A 632 6.52 -29.62 -20.04
N GLU A 633 7.52 -30.49 -20.23
CA GLU A 633 7.69 -31.69 -19.43
C GLU A 633 8.64 -31.41 -18.28
N LEU A 634 8.12 -31.44 -17.05
CA LEU A 634 8.90 -31.28 -15.82
C LEU A 634 8.78 -32.58 -15.01
N THR A 635 9.93 -33.19 -14.69
CA THR A 635 10.01 -34.28 -13.73
C THR A 635 10.99 -33.94 -12.62
N LEU A 636 10.65 -34.29 -11.38
CA LEU A 636 11.58 -34.27 -10.27
C LEU A 636 12.18 -35.67 -10.12
N ASP A 637 13.46 -35.80 -10.44
CA ASP A 637 14.14 -37.09 -10.43
C ASP A 637 14.63 -37.41 -8.99
N GLU A 638 15.11 -36.43 -8.29
CA GLU A 638 15.64 -36.62 -6.93
C GLU A 638 15.56 -35.27 -6.14
N ALA A 639 15.14 -35.35 -4.90
CA ALA A 639 15.28 -34.24 -3.96
C ALA A 639 15.69 -34.82 -2.60
N VAL A 640 16.85 -34.43 -2.14
CA VAL A 640 17.42 -34.86 -0.85
C VAL A 640 17.63 -33.63 0.04
N THR A 641 17.17 -33.75 1.27
CA THR A 641 17.40 -32.76 2.31
C THR A 641 18.06 -33.47 3.49
N ASP A 642 19.26 -33.04 3.88
CA ASP A 642 20.01 -33.62 5.00
C ASP A 642 20.81 -32.50 5.69
N GLY A 643 20.58 -32.29 6.99
CA GLY A 643 21.33 -31.34 7.81
C GLY A 643 21.42 -29.91 7.24
N GLY A 644 20.38 -29.47 6.48
CA GLY A 644 20.37 -28.18 5.81
C GLY A 644 20.98 -28.20 4.41
N LYS A 645 21.57 -29.30 3.96
CA LYS A 645 21.90 -29.47 2.54
C LYS A 645 20.67 -29.85 1.75
N VAL A 646 20.47 -29.16 0.64
CA VAL A 646 19.42 -29.44 -0.33
C VAL A 646 20.08 -29.80 -1.65
N SER A 647 19.79 -31.00 -2.16
CA SER A 647 20.20 -31.45 -3.48
C SER A 647 18.94 -31.75 -4.28
N ILE A 648 18.75 -31.07 -5.38
CA ILE A 648 17.62 -31.24 -6.27
C ILE A 648 18.13 -31.64 -7.66
N ARG A 649 17.62 -32.75 -8.19
CA ARG A 649 17.79 -33.16 -9.58
C ARG A 649 16.43 -33.21 -10.24
N PHE A 650 16.31 -32.54 -11.36
CA PHE A 650 15.08 -32.51 -12.16
C PHE A 650 15.39 -32.49 -13.64
N THR A 651 14.42 -32.91 -14.43
CA THR A 651 14.48 -32.85 -15.88
C THR A 651 13.39 -31.93 -16.41
N LEU A 652 13.78 -30.98 -17.24
CA LEU A 652 12.91 -30.03 -17.91
C LEU A 652 13.13 -30.17 -19.42
N ASN A 653 12.08 -30.56 -20.16
CA ASN A 653 12.11 -30.73 -21.62
C ASN A 653 13.30 -31.55 -22.08
N GLY A 654 13.57 -32.67 -21.39
CA GLY A 654 14.65 -33.59 -21.67
C GLY A 654 16.06 -33.16 -21.22
N LYS A 655 16.22 -31.93 -20.65
CA LYS A 655 17.50 -31.45 -20.10
C LYS A 655 17.50 -31.66 -18.58
N THR A 656 18.49 -32.38 -18.07
CA THR A 656 18.63 -32.65 -16.64
C THR A 656 19.47 -31.57 -15.97
N TYR A 657 18.97 -31.06 -14.85
CA TYR A 657 19.60 -30.12 -13.98
C TYR A 657 19.89 -30.77 -12.63
N ARG A 658 21.00 -30.35 -12.01
CA ARG A 658 21.32 -30.67 -10.62
C ARG A 658 21.72 -29.37 -9.91
N ARG A 659 21.13 -29.13 -8.75
CA ARG A 659 21.47 -27.99 -7.87
C ARG A 659 21.66 -28.50 -6.45
N GLU A 660 22.72 -28.04 -5.84
CA GLU A 660 23.05 -28.34 -4.44
C GLU A 660 23.40 -27.05 -3.73
N TYR A 661 22.78 -26.81 -2.60
CA TYR A 661 23.11 -25.68 -1.74
C TYR A 661 22.82 -26.01 -0.28
N THR A 662 23.49 -25.30 0.63
CA THR A 662 23.26 -25.41 2.07
C THR A 662 22.42 -24.24 2.50
N VAL A 663 21.40 -24.45 3.31
CA VAL A 663 20.51 -23.45 3.88
C VAL A 663 20.91 -23.21 5.33
N GLY A 664 21.24 -21.98 5.67
CA GLY A 664 21.75 -21.59 6.96
C GLY A 664 23.23 -21.90 7.14
N GLU A 665 23.92 -21.07 7.91
CA GLU A 665 25.32 -21.33 8.30
C GLU A 665 25.46 -22.62 9.10
N ASN A 666 26.61 -23.26 8.93
CA ASN A 666 27.05 -24.39 9.75
C ASN A 666 27.23 -24.02 11.19
#